data_711bf08528b0cf145b9356f9e11cb404
#
_entry.id   711bf08528b0cf145b9356f9e11cb404
#
_cell.length_a   1.000
_cell.length_b   1.000
_cell.length_c   1.000
_cell.angle_alpha   90.00
_cell.angle_beta   90.00
_cell.angle_gamma   90.00
#
_symmetry.space_group_name_H-M   'P 1'
#
loop_
_entity.id
_entity.type
_entity.pdbx_description
1 polymer ?
#
loop_
_entity_poly.entity_id
_entity_poly.type
_entity_poly.pdbx_seq_one_letter_code
_entity_poly.pdbx_strand_id
1 'polypeptide(L)'
;MSFTTTKGSASPPTSGPCARKPRSPTSCFRPLVKIVRVTETDLNRANELPKSWEPSAHERDLYEGWVDAGYFTADPASDKPAYSIMLPPPNVTGQLHMGHALDHTLMDSLVRRKRMQGYEVLWLPGMDHAGIATQTKVEAKLKAEEGKDRYDYGRDEFIGRVWEWKEQYGGTITTQMRAIGDSVDWSRERFTLDEGLSRAVQTIFKQLYDRGMVYRDYRLVNWSPVLETAVSDIEVVYKDVEGEFVSIRYGSLNDDEPHLVVATTRVETMLGDVAIAVHPEDERYAHLIGEVFEHPLRDGMQVKVIADDYVDMELGTGAVKITPAHDPNDYEMGLRHDLDMPIVMDEKGRIADTGTEFDGMTREDARIAVREALAAQGRIVKEVRPYVHSVGHSERSGEPIEPRLSLQWFVKVDELARMAGDAVREGDTVIHPEALEKRYFDWVDNMHDWTISRQLWWGHRIPIWYGPEDGNGERDVVCVGPDEEPPAGYEQDPDVLDTWFSSALWPFSTLGWPETTPELEKFYPTTVLVTAYDILFFWVARMMMFGTFAGQTTPEILGAGQEGRPQIPFHNLYLHGLVRDEKGRKMSKSLGNGIDPMDWVERYGADALRFALARGANPGVDLPIGEDNATAARNFATKLFNATKFALMNGARVDALPDRAALTDADRWILDRAEEVSAAVDAYLDDYQFAKANELLYHFAWDELCDWYLEIAKTQIPRDGESEEGENTKVVLGRVLDVVLRLLHPTMPFITEVLWKALTGAETVTLAPWPTAADTNGGAATDEQARARVEDAIKLITELRRFRADQGVKPSQKVPARVDFASADLAELEDLVRQIARVERPGEDFSASASIEMRLSKANLDVALDTSGTVDVAAERKRLEKELAAAQKELDTTGAKLSNEQFLANAPEAVVDKIKVRQQVAQEEFERVTARLDQLPEA
;
A
#
# COMPACT_ATOMS: atom_id res chain seq x y z
N MET A 1 -41.43 -39.18 29.45
CA MET A 1 -41.87 -40.22 28.54
C MET A 1 -40.59 -40.67 27.80
N SER A 2 -39.78 -41.64 28.32
CA SER A 2 -40.01 -43.12 28.30
C SER A 2 -40.23 -43.68 26.92
N PHE A 3 -39.31 -44.37 26.36
CA PHE A 3 -38.93 -45.78 26.24
C PHE A 3 -37.97 -45.96 25.03
N THR A 4 -37.07 -46.74 24.86
CA THR A 4 -36.32 -47.92 25.40
C THR A 4 -35.51 -48.53 24.29
N THR A 5 -34.28 -48.78 24.55
CA THR A 5 -33.35 -49.90 24.31
C THR A 5 -33.67 -50.98 23.26
N THR A 6 -32.65 -51.41 22.51
CA THR A 6 -32.20 -52.81 22.60
C THR A 6 -30.73 -53.00 22.12
N LYS A 7 -30.06 -53.89 22.83
CA LYS A 7 -28.69 -54.40 22.73
C LYS A 7 -28.54 -55.46 21.63
N GLY A 8 -27.34 -55.64 21.13
CA GLY A 8 -26.89 -56.84 20.44
C GLY A 8 -25.36 -56.92 20.41
N SER A 9 -24.85 -57.77 21.24
CA SER A 9 -23.43 -58.14 21.51
C SER A 9 -22.96 -59.24 20.55
N ALA A 10 -21.68 -59.23 20.18
CA ALA A 10 -20.80 -60.40 20.12
C ALA A 10 -19.35 -60.06 19.81
N SER A 11 -18.47 -60.53 20.68
CA SER A 11 -17.01 -60.56 20.52
C SER A 11 -16.52 -61.98 20.26
N PRO A 12 -15.21 -62.26 20.20
CA PRO A 12 -14.34 -62.50 19.03
C PRO A 12 -13.89 -63.96 18.88
N PRO A 13 -12.89 -64.26 18.09
CA PRO A 13 -11.80 -65.07 18.65
C PRO A 13 -10.38 -64.70 18.20
N THR A 14 -9.50 -64.93 19.09
CA THR A 14 -8.06 -64.89 19.17
C THR A 14 -7.33 -65.89 18.25
N SER A 15 -6.14 -65.51 17.75
CA SER A 15 -4.91 -66.36 17.87
C SER A 15 -3.69 -65.65 17.30
N GLY A 16 -2.61 -65.74 18.03
CA GLY A 16 -1.34 -65.02 17.99
C GLY A 16 -0.26 -65.57 17.04
N PRO A 17 1.02 -65.49 17.31
CA PRO A 17 1.90 -64.55 16.59
C PRO A 17 2.91 -65.22 15.66
N CYS A 18 3.42 -64.48 14.66
CA CYS A 18 4.64 -64.91 13.97
C CYS A 18 5.54 -63.70 13.65
N ALA A 19 6.69 -63.68 14.25
CA ALA A 19 7.74 -62.71 14.11
C ALA A 19 8.39 -62.77 12.71
N ARG A 20 8.61 -61.60 12.07
CA ARG A 20 9.62 -61.40 11.05
C ARG A 20 10.24 -60.01 11.13
N LYS A 21 11.56 -59.98 10.97
CA LYS A 21 12.54 -58.89 11.08
C LYS A 21 12.29 -57.70 10.13
N PRO A 22 12.84 -56.51 10.47
CA PRO A 22 12.62 -55.27 9.70
C PRO A 22 13.46 -55.24 8.42
N ARG A 23 12.86 -54.87 7.33
CA ARG A 23 13.52 -54.39 6.08
C ARG A 23 13.32 -52.90 5.96
N SER A 24 14.44 -52.20 5.71
CA SER A 24 14.51 -50.79 5.37
C SER A 24 13.59 -50.37 4.18
N PRO A 25 12.93 -49.24 4.24
CA PRO A 25 12.22 -48.69 3.06
C PRO A 25 13.10 -47.68 2.33
N THR A 26 13.71 -48.12 1.25
CA THR A 26 14.04 -47.27 0.09
C THR A 26 12.92 -47.51 -0.92
N SER A 27 11.94 -46.64 -0.97
CA SER A 27 10.98 -46.60 -2.08
C SER A 27 11.02 -45.24 -2.76
N CYS A 28 11.66 -45.20 -3.91
CA CYS A 28 11.53 -44.16 -4.93
C CYS A 28 10.07 -43.99 -5.27
N PHE A 29 9.53 -42.79 -4.99
CA PHE A 29 8.33 -42.31 -5.64
C PHE A 29 8.70 -42.00 -7.12
N ARG A 30 8.30 -42.86 -8.02
CA ARG A 30 8.16 -42.52 -9.45
C ARG A 30 6.76 -41.93 -9.61
N PRO A 31 6.64 -40.70 -10.13
CA PRO A 31 5.33 -40.22 -10.58
C PRO A 31 4.90 -41.07 -11.77
N LEU A 32 3.72 -41.67 -11.67
CA LEU A 32 3.05 -42.32 -12.79
C LEU A 32 2.56 -41.22 -13.76
N VAL A 33 3.38 -40.87 -14.73
CA VAL A 33 2.95 -40.13 -15.90
C VAL A 33 2.04 -41.04 -16.71
N LYS A 34 0.74 -40.85 -16.62
CA LYS A 34 -0.22 -41.43 -17.56
C LYS A 34 -0.02 -40.73 -18.89
N ILE A 35 0.55 -41.41 -19.86
CA ILE A 35 0.50 -41.02 -21.29
C ILE A 35 -0.96 -41.03 -21.68
N VAL A 36 -1.59 -39.86 -21.72
CA VAL A 36 -2.95 -39.69 -22.28
C VAL A 36 -2.79 -39.44 -23.76
N ARG A 37 -3.26 -40.37 -24.57
CA ARG A 37 -3.41 -40.20 -26.03
C ARG A 37 -4.36 -39.04 -26.29
N VAL A 38 -3.94 -38.11 -27.16
CA VAL A 38 -4.78 -37.01 -27.68
C VAL A 38 -6.11 -37.61 -28.17
N THR A 39 -7.18 -37.23 -27.51
CA THR A 39 -8.56 -37.61 -27.90
C THR A 39 -9.26 -36.35 -28.41
N GLU A 40 -10.37 -36.51 -29.15
CA GLU A 40 -11.29 -35.43 -29.57
C GLU A 40 -11.64 -34.42 -28.44
N THR A 41 -11.34 -34.76 -27.19
CA THR A 41 -11.52 -33.95 -25.98
C THR A 41 -10.64 -32.69 -25.97
N ASP A 42 -9.44 -32.70 -26.56
CA ASP A 42 -8.51 -31.54 -26.48
C ASP A 42 -8.92 -30.40 -27.44
N LEU A 43 -9.57 -30.74 -28.57
CA LEU A 43 -10.15 -29.74 -29.48
C LEU A 43 -11.44 -29.11 -28.91
N ASN A 44 -12.11 -29.75 -27.92
CA ASN A 44 -13.31 -29.21 -27.29
C ASN A 44 -12.99 -28.11 -26.24
N ARG A 45 -11.80 -28.09 -25.62
CA ARG A 45 -11.46 -27.15 -24.55
C ARG A 45 -11.43 -25.67 -25.00
N ALA A 46 -10.98 -25.40 -26.23
CA ALA A 46 -11.08 -24.06 -26.79
C ALA A 46 -12.53 -23.57 -26.97
N ASN A 47 -13.46 -24.49 -27.17
CA ASN A 47 -14.90 -24.21 -27.31
C ASN A 47 -15.61 -24.02 -25.96
N GLU A 48 -14.97 -24.42 -24.86
CA GLU A 48 -15.43 -24.17 -23.49
C GLU A 48 -15.16 -22.73 -23.04
N LEU A 49 -14.14 -22.04 -23.62
CA LEU A 49 -13.89 -20.65 -23.35
C LEU A 49 -14.96 -19.74 -23.95
N PRO A 50 -15.40 -18.69 -23.24
CA PRO A 50 -16.35 -17.70 -23.77
C PRO A 50 -15.82 -17.02 -25.03
N LYS A 51 -16.68 -16.29 -25.74
CA LYS A 51 -16.27 -15.55 -26.95
C LYS A 51 -15.27 -14.44 -26.63
N SER A 52 -15.45 -13.75 -25.52
CA SER A 52 -14.63 -12.67 -24.98
C SER A 52 -14.47 -12.85 -23.47
N TRP A 53 -13.45 -12.25 -22.91
CA TRP A 53 -13.28 -12.17 -21.46
C TRP A 53 -14.19 -11.09 -20.90
N GLU A 54 -15.13 -11.48 -20.05
CA GLU A 54 -16.05 -10.61 -19.33
C GLU A 54 -15.91 -10.89 -17.82
N PRO A 55 -15.09 -10.10 -17.10
CA PRO A 55 -14.74 -10.34 -15.69
C PRO A 55 -15.98 -10.56 -14.80
N SER A 56 -16.96 -9.67 -14.88
CA SER A 56 -18.17 -9.69 -14.06
C SER A 56 -19.02 -10.97 -14.20
N ALA A 57 -18.84 -11.74 -15.30
CA ALA A 57 -19.52 -12.99 -15.50
C ALA A 57 -18.85 -14.18 -14.80
N HIS A 58 -17.64 -14.03 -14.30
CA HIS A 58 -16.82 -15.15 -13.81
C HIS A 58 -16.22 -14.93 -12.42
N GLU A 59 -15.79 -13.72 -12.09
CA GLU A 59 -14.95 -13.44 -10.91
C GLU A 59 -15.62 -13.86 -9.60
N ARG A 60 -16.90 -13.54 -9.43
CA ARG A 60 -17.64 -13.89 -8.22
C ARG A 60 -17.75 -15.40 -8.02
N ASP A 61 -18.21 -16.13 -9.06
CA ASP A 61 -18.43 -17.58 -8.96
C ASP A 61 -17.10 -18.33 -8.74
N LEU A 62 -16.01 -17.87 -9.36
CA LEU A 62 -14.66 -18.40 -9.14
C LEU A 62 -14.22 -18.21 -7.70
N TYR A 63 -14.40 -17.00 -7.17
CA TYR A 63 -14.01 -16.70 -5.81
C TYR A 63 -14.77 -17.54 -4.78
N GLU A 64 -16.11 -17.61 -4.91
CA GLU A 64 -16.94 -18.44 -4.05
C GLU A 64 -16.51 -19.91 -4.13
N GLY A 65 -16.22 -20.40 -5.34
CA GLY A 65 -15.72 -21.76 -5.55
C GLY A 65 -14.37 -22.03 -4.85
N TRP A 66 -13.42 -21.11 -4.83
CA TRP A 66 -12.15 -21.25 -4.11
C TRP A 66 -12.37 -21.31 -2.59
N VAL A 67 -13.26 -20.45 -2.07
CA VAL A 67 -13.59 -20.40 -0.64
C VAL A 67 -14.28 -21.69 -0.21
N ASP A 68 -15.27 -22.16 -0.97
CA ASP A 68 -16.02 -23.41 -0.70
C ASP A 68 -15.12 -24.64 -0.76
N ALA A 69 -14.11 -24.63 -1.65
CA ALA A 69 -13.11 -25.69 -1.75
C ALA A 69 -12.06 -25.65 -0.63
N GLY A 70 -12.05 -24.58 0.20
CA GLY A 70 -11.11 -24.43 1.31
C GLY A 70 -9.68 -24.14 0.88
N TYR A 71 -9.43 -23.62 -0.33
CA TYR A 71 -8.07 -23.38 -0.84
C TYR A 71 -7.27 -22.34 -0.05
N PHE A 72 -7.95 -21.52 0.73
CA PHE A 72 -7.33 -20.43 1.52
C PHE A 72 -7.21 -20.76 3.01
N THR A 73 -7.80 -21.87 3.45
CA THR A 73 -7.78 -22.27 4.86
C THR A 73 -6.43 -22.85 5.23
N ALA A 74 -5.80 -22.33 6.28
CA ALA A 74 -4.52 -22.79 6.79
C ALA A 74 -4.69 -23.96 7.77
N ASP A 75 -3.79 -24.94 7.69
CA ASP A 75 -3.73 -26.07 8.61
C ASP A 75 -2.49 -25.96 9.53
N PRO A 76 -2.68 -25.58 10.81
CA PRO A 76 -1.55 -25.48 11.74
C PRO A 76 -0.86 -26.84 12.04
N ALA A 77 -1.53 -27.96 11.75
CA ALA A 77 -0.95 -29.30 11.90
C ALA A 77 -0.13 -29.76 10.68
N SER A 78 -0.08 -28.98 9.62
CA SER A 78 0.67 -29.28 8.39
C SER A 78 2.18 -29.35 8.62
N ASP A 79 2.88 -30.32 8.00
CA ASP A 79 4.33 -30.41 8.00
C ASP A 79 5.04 -29.42 7.04
N LYS A 80 4.28 -28.67 6.22
CA LYS A 80 4.83 -27.68 5.31
C LYS A 80 5.46 -26.50 6.08
N PRO A 81 6.48 -25.83 5.54
CA PRO A 81 6.99 -24.61 6.14
C PRO A 81 5.89 -23.53 6.21
N ALA A 82 5.84 -22.80 7.32
CA ALA A 82 4.83 -21.76 7.52
C ALA A 82 5.19 -20.48 6.78
N TYR A 83 4.17 -19.78 6.30
CA TYR A 83 4.25 -18.40 5.82
C TYR A 83 3.02 -17.64 6.28
N SER A 84 3.20 -16.55 7.00
CA SER A 84 2.09 -15.82 7.59
C SER A 84 2.15 -14.32 7.26
N ILE A 85 0.98 -13.75 6.98
CA ILE A 85 0.75 -12.30 6.89
C ILE A 85 -0.49 -11.98 7.73
N MET A 86 -0.38 -10.96 8.59
CA MET A 86 -1.52 -10.40 9.30
C MET A 86 -2.00 -9.19 8.51
N LEU A 87 -3.25 -9.21 8.05
CA LEU A 87 -3.84 -8.09 7.32
C LEU A 87 -3.87 -6.85 8.24
N PRO A 88 -3.38 -5.68 7.80
CA PRO A 88 -3.67 -4.44 8.50
C PRO A 88 -5.20 -4.26 8.62
N PRO A 89 -5.76 -4.32 9.84
CA PRO A 89 -7.21 -4.41 9.97
C PRO A 89 -7.89 -3.10 9.56
N PRO A 90 -8.72 -3.07 8.50
CA PRO A 90 -9.42 -1.86 8.11
C PRO A 90 -10.38 -1.40 9.20
N ASN A 91 -10.45 -0.08 9.37
CA ASN A 91 -11.36 0.57 10.32
C ASN A 91 -12.83 0.38 9.88
N VAL A 92 -13.72 0.04 10.81
CA VAL A 92 -15.18 -0.11 10.54
C VAL A 92 -15.88 1.24 10.33
N THR A 93 -15.23 2.16 9.62
CA THR A 93 -15.70 3.54 9.39
C THR A 93 -16.35 3.77 8.03
N GLY A 94 -16.31 2.77 7.12
CA GLY A 94 -16.86 2.91 5.78
C GLY A 94 -16.43 1.81 4.82
N GLN A 95 -16.13 2.20 3.59
CA GLN A 95 -15.72 1.32 2.49
C GLN A 95 -14.20 1.34 2.30
N LEU A 96 -13.66 0.29 1.69
CA LEU A 96 -12.27 0.24 1.26
C LEU A 96 -11.98 1.35 0.23
N HIS A 97 -10.76 1.81 0.19
CA HIS A 97 -10.26 2.80 -0.79
C HIS A 97 -9.06 2.23 -1.57
N MET A 98 -8.56 2.96 -2.57
CA MET A 98 -7.47 2.48 -3.43
C MET A 98 -6.18 2.11 -2.67
N GLY A 99 -5.92 2.75 -1.52
CA GLY A 99 -4.79 2.36 -0.64
C GLY A 99 -4.95 0.95 -0.10
N HIS A 100 -6.15 0.59 0.38
CA HIS A 100 -6.44 -0.79 0.80
C HIS A 100 -6.32 -1.77 -0.38
N ALA A 101 -6.84 -1.41 -1.56
CA ALA A 101 -6.75 -2.28 -2.73
C ALA A 101 -5.29 -2.53 -3.14
N LEU A 102 -4.39 -1.53 -2.99
CA LEU A 102 -2.96 -1.70 -3.20
C LEU A 102 -2.37 -2.67 -2.17
N ASP A 103 -2.56 -2.39 -0.90
CA ASP A 103 -2.05 -3.18 0.23
C ASP A 103 -2.47 -4.65 0.12
N HIS A 104 -3.77 -4.89 -0.09
CA HIS A 104 -4.34 -6.24 -0.28
C HIS A 104 -3.75 -6.94 -1.52
N THR A 105 -3.60 -6.22 -2.64
CA THR A 105 -3.01 -6.79 -3.86
C THR A 105 -1.57 -7.26 -3.65
N LEU A 106 -0.76 -6.48 -2.91
CA LEU A 106 0.63 -6.83 -2.63
C LEU A 106 0.73 -8.04 -1.70
N MET A 107 -0.05 -8.04 -0.62
CA MET A 107 -0.13 -9.19 0.30
C MET A 107 -0.61 -10.45 -0.41
N ASP A 108 -1.70 -10.37 -1.18
CA ASP A 108 -2.26 -11.52 -1.87
C ASP A 108 -1.30 -12.09 -2.93
N SER A 109 -0.52 -11.22 -3.57
CA SER A 109 0.54 -11.66 -4.50
C SER A 109 1.59 -12.51 -3.80
N LEU A 110 2.00 -12.12 -2.60
CA LEU A 110 2.95 -12.89 -1.80
C LEU A 110 2.36 -14.23 -1.32
N VAL A 111 1.15 -14.20 -0.75
CA VAL A 111 0.53 -15.42 -0.19
C VAL A 111 0.18 -16.43 -1.28
N ARG A 112 -0.31 -16.01 -2.45
CA ARG A 112 -0.58 -16.90 -3.58
C ARG A 112 0.70 -17.54 -4.10
N ARG A 113 1.76 -16.74 -4.31
CA ARG A 113 3.07 -17.27 -4.72
C ARG A 113 3.59 -18.29 -3.70
N LYS A 114 3.57 -17.98 -2.40
CA LYS A 114 4.07 -18.88 -1.36
C LYS A 114 3.25 -20.18 -1.26
N ARG A 115 1.94 -20.09 -1.45
CA ARG A 115 1.06 -21.27 -1.53
C ARG A 115 1.46 -22.18 -2.71
N MET A 116 1.72 -21.59 -3.87
CA MET A 116 2.22 -22.32 -5.06
C MET A 116 3.64 -22.86 -4.85
N GLN A 117 4.48 -22.23 -4.01
CA GLN A 117 5.79 -22.72 -3.61
C GLN A 117 5.74 -23.84 -2.55
N GLY A 118 4.53 -24.24 -2.12
CA GLY A 118 4.33 -25.38 -1.19
C GLY A 118 4.41 -25.03 0.28
N TYR A 119 4.32 -23.75 0.66
CA TYR A 119 4.21 -23.33 2.06
C TYR A 119 2.79 -23.57 2.59
N GLU A 120 2.69 -23.74 3.90
CA GLU A 120 1.43 -23.58 4.62
C GLU A 120 1.23 -22.11 4.89
N VAL A 121 0.23 -21.52 4.24
CA VAL A 121 0.06 -20.06 4.20
C VAL A 121 -1.14 -19.63 5.02
N LEU A 122 -0.90 -18.76 6.00
CA LEU A 122 -1.94 -18.04 6.72
C LEU A 122 -1.94 -16.56 6.34
N TRP A 123 -2.96 -16.10 5.67
CA TRP A 123 -3.29 -14.68 5.56
C TRP A 123 -4.53 -14.41 6.40
N LEU A 124 -4.32 -13.83 7.59
CA LEU A 124 -5.36 -13.64 8.60
C LEU A 124 -6.09 -12.32 8.37
N PRO A 125 -7.42 -12.36 8.10
CA PRO A 125 -8.25 -11.17 7.97
C PRO A 125 -8.76 -10.67 9.31
N GLY A 126 -9.16 -9.39 9.34
CA GLY A 126 -9.88 -8.84 10.47
C GLY A 126 -10.15 -7.36 10.31
N MET A 127 -10.73 -6.76 11.35
CA MET A 127 -11.14 -5.35 11.35
C MET A 127 -10.80 -4.69 12.68
N ASP A 128 -10.50 -3.37 12.61
CA ASP A 128 -10.28 -2.55 13.79
C ASP A 128 -11.57 -1.82 14.19
N HIS A 129 -11.84 -1.78 15.50
CA HIS A 129 -12.98 -1.04 16.07
C HIS A 129 -12.84 0.48 15.91
N ALA A 130 -11.60 0.99 15.75
CA ALA A 130 -11.27 2.38 15.44
C ALA A 130 -12.00 3.39 16.34
N GLY A 131 -11.73 3.35 17.65
CA GLY A 131 -12.44 4.07 18.71
C GLY A 131 -12.98 5.44 18.35
N ILE A 132 -12.11 6.45 18.21
CA ILE A 132 -12.48 7.82 17.86
C ILE A 132 -13.24 7.88 16.53
N ALA A 133 -12.68 7.23 15.49
CA ALA A 133 -13.20 7.38 14.13
C ALA A 133 -14.60 6.77 13.97
N THR A 134 -14.84 5.59 14.54
CA THR A 134 -16.14 4.91 14.49
C THR A 134 -17.17 5.64 15.34
N GLN A 135 -16.82 6.02 16.59
CA GLN A 135 -17.72 6.77 17.46
C GLN A 135 -18.16 8.08 16.79
N THR A 136 -17.23 8.87 16.25
CA THR A 136 -17.54 10.12 15.54
C THR A 136 -18.52 9.92 14.38
N LYS A 137 -18.36 8.81 13.60
CA LYS A 137 -19.28 8.51 12.49
C LYS A 137 -20.68 8.17 12.97
N VAL A 138 -20.78 7.38 14.04
CA VAL A 138 -22.07 7.00 14.61
C VAL A 138 -22.77 8.21 15.24
N GLU A 139 -22.05 9.04 16.00
CA GLU A 139 -22.60 10.29 16.57
C GLU A 139 -23.10 11.23 15.47
N ALA A 140 -22.33 11.43 14.40
CA ALA A 140 -22.76 12.25 13.27
C ALA A 140 -24.02 11.71 12.60
N LYS A 141 -24.12 10.38 12.42
CA LYS A 141 -25.33 9.74 11.89
C LYS A 141 -26.53 9.94 12.79
N LEU A 142 -26.41 9.66 14.09
CA LEU A 142 -27.49 9.81 15.05
C LEU A 142 -27.95 11.28 15.17
N LYS A 143 -27.01 12.23 15.11
CA LYS A 143 -27.32 13.66 15.09
C LYS A 143 -28.10 14.07 13.84
N ALA A 144 -27.72 13.54 12.68
CA ALA A 144 -28.37 13.84 11.41
C ALA A 144 -29.76 13.18 11.29
N GLU A 145 -29.92 11.93 11.75
CA GLU A 145 -31.16 11.16 11.59
C GLU A 145 -32.16 11.40 12.73
N GLU A 146 -31.70 11.55 13.96
CA GLU A 146 -32.56 11.61 15.18
C GLU A 146 -32.43 12.93 15.96
N GLY A 147 -31.46 13.77 15.63
CA GLY A 147 -31.20 15.05 16.32
C GLY A 147 -30.60 14.90 17.72
N LYS A 148 -30.12 13.68 18.08
CA LYS A 148 -29.64 13.32 19.41
C LYS A 148 -28.11 13.15 19.42
N ASP A 149 -27.50 13.27 20.59
CA ASP A 149 -26.12 12.93 20.87
C ASP A 149 -26.01 11.70 21.79
N ARG A 150 -24.77 11.25 22.09
CA ARG A 150 -24.54 10.06 22.93
C ARG A 150 -25.15 10.17 24.33
N TYR A 151 -25.20 11.37 24.89
CA TYR A 151 -25.71 11.59 26.25
C TYR A 151 -27.24 11.43 26.36
N ASP A 152 -27.99 11.63 25.25
CA ASP A 152 -29.41 11.39 25.17
C ASP A 152 -29.79 9.90 25.25
N TYR A 153 -28.85 8.99 24.85
CA TYR A 153 -29.05 7.53 24.90
C TYR A 153 -28.51 6.89 26.18
N GLY A 154 -27.43 7.43 26.75
CA GLY A 154 -26.62 6.74 27.73
C GLY A 154 -25.67 5.70 27.11
N ARG A 155 -24.68 5.26 27.91
CA ARG A 155 -23.54 4.47 27.43
C ARG A 155 -23.94 3.15 26.74
N ASP A 156 -24.79 2.37 27.41
CA ASP A 156 -25.12 1.01 26.95
C ASP A 156 -25.92 1.03 25.64
N GLU A 157 -26.91 1.91 25.53
CA GLU A 157 -27.72 2.03 24.31
C GLU A 157 -26.86 2.59 23.14
N PHE A 158 -26.04 3.58 23.43
CA PHE A 158 -25.12 4.12 22.41
C PHE A 158 -24.14 3.06 21.90
N ILE A 159 -23.52 2.28 22.79
CA ILE A 159 -22.62 1.16 22.39
C ILE A 159 -23.39 0.16 21.52
N GLY A 160 -24.65 -0.15 21.86
CA GLY A 160 -25.52 -0.99 21.03
C GLY A 160 -25.66 -0.47 19.60
N ARG A 161 -25.83 0.86 19.42
CA ARG A 161 -25.89 1.50 18.09
C ARG A 161 -24.55 1.39 17.32
N VAL A 162 -23.42 1.44 18.04
CA VAL A 162 -22.12 1.26 17.41
C VAL A 162 -21.91 -0.19 16.96
N TRP A 163 -22.39 -1.17 17.71
CA TRP A 163 -22.38 -2.57 17.26
C TRP A 163 -23.24 -2.79 16.00
N GLU A 164 -24.44 -2.17 15.92
CA GLU A 164 -25.28 -2.22 14.70
C GLU A 164 -24.51 -1.62 13.48
N TRP A 165 -23.80 -0.51 13.70
CA TRP A 165 -22.94 0.09 12.68
C TRP A 165 -21.83 -0.87 12.24
N LYS A 166 -21.13 -1.53 13.17
CA LYS A 166 -20.08 -2.51 12.91
C LYS A 166 -20.60 -3.67 12.06
N GLU A 167 -21.76 -4.23 12.38
CA GLU A 167 -22.35 -5.31 11.59
C GLU A 167 -22.63 -4.88 10.15
N GLN A 168 -23.16 -3.68 9.96
CA GLN A 168 -23.47 -3.16 8.63
C GLN A 168 -22.21 -2.92 7.78
N TYR A 169 -21.22 -2.21 8.31
CA TYR A 169 -20.05 -1.80 7.54
C TYR A 169 -18.98 -2.89 7.47
N GLY A 170 -18.87 -3.74 8.47
CA GLY A 170 -18.01 -4.92 8.42
C GLY A 170 -18.41 -5.85 7.28
N GLY A 171 -19.72 -6.14 7.11
CA GLY A 171 -20.22 -6.91 5.97
C GLY A 171 -19.93 -6.28 4.61
N THR A 172 -19.88 -4.94 4.52
CA THR A 172 -19.50 -4.24 3.29
C THR A 172 -18.02 -4.45 2.98
N ILE A 173 -17.14 -4.28 3.98
CA ILE A 173 -15.68 -4.44 3.83
C ILE A 173 -15.35 -5.87 3.36
N THR A 174 -15.90 -6.89 4.02
CA THR A 174 -15.65 -8.29 3.62
C THR A 174 -16.16 -8.60 2.22
N THR A 175 -17.29 -8.00 1.81
CA THR A 175 -17.79 -8.14 0.44
C THR A 175 -16.84 -7.50 -0.58
N GLN A 176 -16.26 -6.33 -0.26
CA GLN A 176 -15.28 -5.67 -1.12
C GLN A 176 -13.97 -6.46 -1.23
N MET A 177 -13.47 -7.02 -0.11
CA MET A 177 -12.30 -7.91 -0.09
C MET A 177 -12.51 -9.13 -1.01
N ARG A 178 -13.69 -9.77 -0.93
CA ARG A 178 -14.05 -10.88 -1.82
C ARG A 178 -14.09 -10.45 -3.28
N ALA A 179 -14.60 -9.27 -3.58
CA ALA A 179 -14.66 -8.74 -4.93
C ALA A 179 -13.27 -8.39 -5.50
N ILE A 180 -12.31 -7.96 -4.67
CA ILE A 180 -10.90 -7.76 -5.05
C ILE A 180 -10.20 -9.11 -5.28
N GLY A 181 -10.67 -10.19 -4.63
CA GLY A 181 -10.13 -11.54 -4.78
C GLY A 181 -9.11 -11.93 -3.72
N ASP A 182 -9.21 -11.36 -2.51
CA ASP A 182 -8.29 -11.61 -1.40
C ASP A 182 -8.34 -13.08 -0.94
N SER A 183 -7.22 -13.78 -0.96
CA SER A 183 -7.15 -15.20 -0.58
C SER A 183 -6.88 -15.39 0.92
N VAL A 184 -7.67 -14.69 1.74
CA VAL A 184 -7.61 -14.74 3.21
C VAL A 184 -8.29 -15.98 3.78
N ASP A 185 -7.87 -16.41 4.95
CA ASP A 185 -8.54 -17.46 5.71
C ASP A 185 -9.77 -16.91 6.46
N TRP A 186 -10.93 -16.94 5.82
CA TRP A 186 -12.19 -16.45 6.40
C TRP A 186 -12.64 -17.19 7.67
N SER A 187 -12.15 -18.38 7.93
CA SER A 187 -12.47 -19.12 9.16
C SER A 187 -11.82 -18.52 10.41
N ARG A 188 -10.85 -17.61 10.22
CA ARG A 188 -10.06 -16.95 11.27
C ARG A 188 -10.21 -15.43 11.27
N GLU A 189 -11.32 -14.92 10.75
CA GLU A 189 -11.61 -13.47 10.81
C GLU A 189 -11.67 -12.98 12.26
N ARG A 190 -10.96 -11.88 12.56
CA ARG A 190 -10.87 -11.31 13.91
C ARG A 190 -11.37 -9.86 13.94
N PHE A 191 -11.74 -9.44 15.14
CA PHE A 191 -12.14 -8.07 15.43
C PHE A 191 -11.47 -7.59 16.71
N THR A 192 -10.90 -6.38 16.71
CA THR A 192 -10.11 -5.90 17.87
C THR A 192 -10.89 -5.82 19.19
N LEU A 193 -12.23 -5.83 19.17
CA LEU A 193 -13.10 -5.93 20.36
C LEU A 193 -13.71 -7.34 20.56
N ASP A 194 -13.22 -8.38 19.84
CA ASP A 194 -13.67 -9.74 20.15
C ASP A 194 -13.17 -10.20 21.55
N GLU A 195 -13.75 -11.27 22.06
CA GLU A 195 -13.47 -11.77 23.41
C GLU A 195 -11.98 -12.12 23.59
N GLY A 196 -11.38 -12.79 22.63
CA GLY A 196 -9.97 -13.21 22.71
C GLY A 196 -9.01 -12.02 22.68
N LEU A 197 -9.25 -11.03 21.79
CA LEU A 197 -8.44 -9.82 21.73
C LEU A 197 -8.65 -8.93 22.95
N SER A 198 -9.88 -8.84 23.47
CA SER A 198 -10.17 -8.12 24.73
C SER A 198 -9.41 -8.72 25.90
N ARG A 199 -9.34 -10.06 25.97
CA ARG A 199 -8.54 -10.77 26.96
C ARG A 199 -7.05 -10.45 26.82
N ALA A 200 -6.51 -10.44 25.62
CA ALA A 200 -5.13 -10.05 25.33
C ALA A 200 -4.82 -8.63 25.80
N VAL A 201 -5.73 -7.67 25.51
CA VAL A 201 -5.60 -6.26 25.94
C VAL A 201 -5.54 -6.14 27.46
N GLN A 202 -6.43 -6.81 28.18
CA GLN A 202 -6.42 -6.80 29.65
C GLN A 202 -5.13 -7.44 30.21
N THR A 203 -4.67 -8.52 29.60
CA THR A 203 -3.44 -9.21 30.02
C THR A 203 -2.21 -8.31 29.90
N ILE A 204 -2.01 -7.71 28.72
CA ILE A 204 -0.84 -6.85 28.49
C ILE A 204 -0.89 -5.58 29.35
N PHE A 205 -2.09 -4.98 29.51
CA PHE A 205 -2.26 -3.81 30.37
C PHE A 205 -1.87 -4.13 31.81
N LYS A 206 -2.34 -5.26 32.36
CA LYS A 206 -2.00 -5.69 33.71
C LYS A 206 -0.51 -5.96 33.86
N GLN A 207 0.12 -6.61 32.88
CA GLN A 207 1.57 -6.85 32.89
C GLN A 207 2.39 -5.56 32.92
N LEU A 208 1.98 -4.55 32.16
CA LEU A 208 2.61 -3.21 32.15
C LEU A 208 2.37 -2.47 33.47
N TYR A 209 1.13 -2.52 33.99
CA TYR A 209 0.76 -1.88 35.27
C TYR A 209 1.55 -2.48 36.46
N ASP A 210 1.60 -3.81 36.58
CA ASP A 210 2.30 -4.49 37.66
C ASP A 210 3.82 -4.22 37.67
N ARG A 211 4.39 -3.82 36.52
CA ARG A 211 5.79 -3.41 36.38
C ARG A 211 5.99 -1.89 36.56
N GLY A 212 4.93 -1.15 36.83
CA GLY A 212 4.98 0.31 36.99
C GLY A 212 5.29 1.07 35.70
N MET A 213 5.04 0.42 34.54
CA MET A 213 5.18 1.05 33.21
C MET A 213 3.90 1.81 32.80
N VAL A 214 2.77 1.54 33.43
CA VAL A 214 1.53 2.32 33.29
C VAL A 214 1.35 3.18 34.53
N TYR A 215 1.07 4.47 34.34
CA TYR A 215 0.84 5.40 35.43
C TYR A 215 -0.22 6.44 35.07
N ARG A 216 -0.76 7.14 36.07
CA ARG A 216 -1.77 8.21 35.87
C ARG A 216 -1.22 9.50 36.42
N ASP A 217 -1.25 10.56 35.61
CA ASP A 217 -0.72 11.86 36.02
C ASP A 217 -1.38 13.01 35.26
N TYR A 218 -1.22 14.23 35.80
CA TYR A 218 -1.56 15.46 35.09
C TYR A 218 -0.41 15.80 34.11
N ARG A 219 -0.72 15.76 32.80
CA ARG A 219 0.20 16.24 31.77
C ARG A 219 -0.53 17.07 30.74
N LEU A 220 0.20 17.94 30.08
CA LEU A 220 -0.33 18.65 28.93
C LEU A 220 -0.56 17.66 27.79
N VAL A 221 -1.78 17.62 27.26
CA VAL A 221 -2.18 16.75 26.14
C VAL A 221 -2.86 17.58 25.05
N ASN A 222 -2.83 17.07 23.84
CA ASN A 222 -3.68 17.59 22.76
C ASN A 222 -5.13 17.17 23.02
N TRP A 223 -5.99 18.13 23.24
CA TRP A 223 -7.41 17.93 23.54
C TRP A 223 -8.28 18.36 22.38
N SER A 224 -9.24 17.54 21.97
CA SER A 224 -10.29 17.89 21.02
C SER A 224 -11.53 18.38 21.79
N PRO A 225 -11.85 19.68 21.76
CA PRO A 225 -13.05 20.20 22.43
C PRO A 225 -14.37 19.73 21.83
N VAL A 226 -14.36 19.32 20.56
CA VAL A 226 -15.52 18.79 19.84
C VAL A 226 -15.78 17.33 20.18
N LEU A 227 -14.72 16.52 20.27
CA LEU A 227 -14.82 15.10 20.62
C LEU A 227 -14.81 14.88 22.14
N GLU A 228 -14.44 15.92 22.90
CA GLU A 228 -14.29 15.89 24.36
C GLU A 228 -13.34 14.75 24.81
N THR A 229 -12.18 14.62 24.12
CA THR A 229 -11.19 13.58 24.41
C THR A 229 -9.78 14.03 24.05
N ALA A 230 -8.78 13.40 24.70
CA ALA A 230 -7.39 13.50 24.30
C ALA A 230 -7.19 12.84 22.93
N VAL A 231 -6.29 13.42 22.11
CA VAL A 231 -5.84 12.87 20.82
C VAL A 231 -4.33 12.75 20.83
N SER A 232 -3.79 11.78 20.10
CA SER A 232 -2.34 11.58 20.00
C SER A 232 -1.68 12.71 19.19
N ASP A 233 -0.41 13.04 19.49
CA ASP A 233 0.37 14.06 18.78
C ASP A 233 0.42 13.80 17.27
N ILE A 234 0.52 12.54 16.88
CA ILE A 234 0.55 12.09 15.49
C ILE A 234 -0.81 12.20 14.77
N GLU A 235 -1.93 12.43 15.49
CA GLU A 235 -3.26 12.70 14.93
C GLU A 235 -3.56 14.20 14.80
N VAL A 236 -2.54 15.05 15.03
CA VAL A 236 -2.62 16.50 14.88
C VAL A 236 -2.04 16.94 13.55
N VAL A 237 -2.84 17.63 12.75
CA VAL A 237 -2.43 18.19 11.46
C VAL A 237 -2.32 19.70 11.58
N TYR A 238 -1.15 20.24 11.32
CA TYR A 238 -0.92 21.67 11.35
C TYR A 238 -1.40 22.35 10.07
N LYS A 239 -2.16 23.45 10.24
CA LYS A 239 -2.69 24.27 9.14
C LYS A 239 -2.36 25.73 9.39
N ASP A 240 -1.99 26.44 8.34
CA ASP A 240 -1.86 27.89 8.38
C ASP A 240 -3.24 28.54 8.43
N VAL A 241 -3.47 29.34 9.47
CA VAL A 241 -4.73 30.07 9.68
C VAL A 241 -4.47 31.58 9.77
N GLU A 242 -5.42 32.38 9.31
CA GLU A 242 -5.42 33.81 9.52
C GLU A 242 -5.96 34.14 10.91
N GLY A 243 -5.10 34.65 11.76
CA GLY A 243 -5.42 35.05 13.11
C GLY A 243 -4.98 36.48 13.42
N GLU A 244 -4.61 36.70 14.66
CA GLU A 244 -4.13 37.99 15.19
C GLU A 244 -2.86 37.80 16.02
N PHE A 245 -2.05 38.85 16.11
CA PHE A 245 -0.89 38.90 16.99
C PHE A 245 -0.97 40.20 17.80
N VAL A 246 -1.23 40.07 19.10
CA VAL A 246 -1.57 41.18 19.99
C VAL A 246 -0.46 41.38 21.01
N SER A 247 0.05 42.61 21.08
CA SER A 247 1.04 43.04 22.07
C SER A 247 0.34 43.67 23.27
N ILE A 248 0.57 43.13 24.47
CA ILE A 248 -0.17 43.45 25.69
C ILE A 248 0.84 43.92 26.77
N ARG A 249 0.51 45.00 27.45
CA ARG A 249 1.32 45.56 28.55
C ARG A 249 0.89 44.99 29.90
N TYR A 250 1.85 44.43 30.63
CA TYR A 250 1.76 44.08 32.05
C TYR A 250 2.43 45.18 32.90
N GLY A 251 2.04 45.29 34.13
CA GLY A 251 2.56 46.31 35.05
C GLY A 251 1.94 47.69 34.83
N SER A 252 2.68 48.77 35.10
CA SER A 252 2.18 50.13 35.03
C SER A 252 1.87 50.59 33.61
N LEU A 253 0.85 51.44 33.47
CA LEU A 253 0.55 52.14 32.23
C LEU A 253 1.45 53.41 32.04
N ASN A 254 2.17 53.82 33.07
CA ASN A 254 3.19 54.88 33.00
C ASN A 254 4.52 54.31 32.51
N ASP A 255 5.08 54.93 31.49
CA ASP A 255 6.34 54.47 30.86
C ASP A 255 7.57 54.60 31.77
N ASP A 256 7.51 55.47 32.79
CA ASP A 256 8.57 55.67 33.79
C ASP A 256 8.53 54.68 34.96
N GLU A 257 7.52 53.79 35.00
CA GLU A 257 7.34 52.80 36.03
C GLU A 257 7.52 51.35 35.48
N PRO A 258 7.81 50.36 36.34
CA PRO A 258 8.03 48.99 35.89
C PRO A 258 6.86 48.44 35.07
N HIS A 259 7.15 48.01 33.84
CA HIS A 259 6.22 47.36 32.93
C HIS A 259 6.93 46.47 31.94
N LEU A 260 6.17 45.57 31.32
CA LEU A 260 6.69 44.66 30.30
C LEU A 260 5.62 44.42 29.24
N VAL A 261 6.04 44.28 27.99
CA VAL A 261 5.11 43.99 26.86
C VAL A 261 5.36 42.59 26.36
N VAL A 262 4.29 41.75 26.34
CA VAL A 262 4.29 40.43 25.73
C VAL A 262 3.50 40.48 24.44
N ALA A 263 3.72 39.50 23.54
CA ALA A 263 2.90 39.37 22.34
C ALA A 263 2.39 37.95 22.19
N THR A 264 1.10 37.76 21.82
CA THR A 264 0.46 36.48 21.73
C THR A 264 -0.52 36.40 20.55
N THR A 265 -0.69 35.21 19.99
CA THR A 265 -1.77 34.88 19.05
C THR A 265 -3.05 34.42 19.77
N ARG A 266 -2.96 34.10 21.07
CA ARG A 266 -4.02 33.51 21.90
C ARG A 266 -4.27 34.35 23.14
N VAL A 267 -4.94 35.49 22.93
CA VAL A 267 -5.20 36.47 24.03
C VAL A 267 -6.06 35.87 25.14
N GLU A 268 -6.98 34.95 24.81
CA GLU A 268 -7.88 34.27 25.75
C GLU A 268 -7.14 33.44 26.82
N THR A 269 -5.97 32.84 26.46
CA THR A 269 -5.21 32.01 27.41
C THR A 269 -4.52 32.83 28.49
N MET A 270 -4.37 34.15 28.31
CA MET A 270 -3.76 35.00 29.31
C MET A 270 -4.45 34.96 30.68
N LEU A 271 -5.71 34.54 30.70
CA LEU A 271 -6.45 34.33 31.97
C LEU A 271 -5.76 33.29 32.88
N GLY A 272 -4.89 32.48 32.38
CA GLY A 272 -4.05 31.50 33.07
C GLY A 272 -2.59 31.87 33.20
N ASP A 273 -2.19 33.14 32.93
CA ASP A 273 -0.80 33.55 33.00
C ASP A 273 -0.30 33.62 34.44
N VAL A 274 0.78 32.89 34.74
CA VAL A 274 1.39 32.82 36.07
C VAL A 274 2.77 33.47 36.09
N ALA A 275 3.39 33.60 34.94
CA ALA A 275 4.70 34.23 34.81
C ALA A 275 4.88 34.93 33.46
N ILE A 276 5.94 35.76 33.36
CA ILE A 276 6.47 36.27 32.11
C ILE A 276 7.93 35.86 32.05
N ALA A 277 8.34 35.12 31.04
CA ALA A 277 9.71 34.72 30.82
C ALA A 277 10.48 35.74 29.95
N VAL A 278 11.71 35.98 30.29
CA VAL A 278 12.67 36.81 29.54
C VAL A 278 14.02 36.08 29.47
N HIS A 279 14.78 36.31 28.41
CA HIS A 279 16.10 35.71 28.34
C HIS A 279 17.04 36.34 29.38
N PRO A 280 17.85 35.56 30.13
CA PRO A 280 18.70 36.10 31.21
C PRO A 280 19.75 37.10 30.70
N GLU A 281 20.17 37.02 29.45
CA GLU A 281 21.13 37.94 28.84
C GLU A 281 20.48 39.16 28.16
N ASP A 282 19.15 39.28 28.19
CA ASP A 282 18.46 40.42 27.60
C ASP A 282 18.55 41.65 28.50
N GLU A 283 19.46 42.56 28.15
CA GLU A 283 19.68 43.80 28.92
C GLU A 283 18.42 44.68 29.05
N ARG A 284 17.44 44.52 28.13
CA ARG A 284 16.18 45.27 28.18
C ARG A 284 15.37 44.93 29.42
N TYR A 285 15.40 43.65 29.84
CA TYR A 285 14.54 43.09 30.87
C TYR A 285 15.27 42.56 32.10
N ALA A 286 16.62 42.49 32.11
CA ALA A 286 17.42 41.96 33.20
C ALA A 286 17.08 42.60 34.57
N HIS A 287 16.72 43.89 34.60
CA HIS A 287 16.35 44.62 35.80
C HIS A 287 14.95 44.31 36.34
N LEU A 288 14.11 43.63 35.55
CA LEU A 288 12.75 43.24 35.94
C LEU A 288 12.68 41.77 36.43
N ILE A 289 13.74 40.99 36.32
CA ILE A 289 13.78 39.60 36.76
C ILE A 289 13.52 39.54 38.27
N GLY A 290 12.49 38.80 38.66
CA GLY A 290 12.03 38.69 40.04
C GLY A 290 10.94 39.67 40.43
N GLU A 291 10.65 40.69 39.61
CA GLU A 291 9.51 41.59 39.83
C GLU A 291 8.18 40.80 39.69
N VAL A 292 7.14 41.31 40.32
CA VAL A 292 5.81 40.73 40.34
C VAL A 292 4.80 41.77 39.90
N PHE A 293 4.01 41.45 38.86
CA PHE A 293 2.94 42.31 38.38
C PHE A 293 1.59 41.75 38.81
N GLU A 294 0.59 42.62 38.99
CA GLU A 294 -0.81 42.22 39.14
C GLU A 294 -1.34 41.74 37.74
N HIS A 295 -2.10 40.65 37.74
CA HIS A 295 -2.73 40.18 36.52
C HIS A 295 -3.79 41.18 36.04
N PRO A 296 -3.78 41.58 34.73
CA PRO A 296 -4.64 42.66 34.23
C PRO A 296 -6.14 42.41 34.32
N LEU A 297 -6.57 41.15 34.32
CA LEU A 297 -7.99 40.76 34.27
C LEU A 297 -8.41 39.83 35.40
N ARG A 298 -7.51 39.41 36.30
CA ARG A 298 -7.86 38.53 37.43
C ARG A 298 -7.37 39.17 38.73
N ASP A 299 -8.31 39.69 39.49
CA ASP A 299 -8.03 40.35 40.74
C ASP A 299 -7.32 39.42 41.73
N GLY A 300 -6.21 39.91 42.30
CA GLY A 300 -5.40 39.19 43.28
C GLY A 300 -4.46 38.13 42.72
N MET A 301 -4.47 37.88 41.42
CA MET A 301 -3.52 37.01 40.78
C MET A 301 -2.23 37.79 40.46
N GLN A 302 -1.07 37.17 40.72
CA GLN A 302 0.23 37.75 40.51
C GLN A 302 0.99 37.04 39.42
N VAL A 303 1.67 37.77 38.55
CA VAL A 303 2.49 37.30 37.44
C VAL A 303 3.93 37.68 37.70
N LYS A 304 4.81 36.66 37.88
CA LYS A 304 6.22 36.86 38.22
C LYS A 304 7.07 36.92 36.96
N VAL A 305 8.03 37.79 36.89
CA VAL A 305 9.03 37.80 35.82
C VAL A 305 10.14 36.78 36.14
N ILE A 306 10.34 35.82 35.27
CA ILE A 306 11.35 34.74 35.38
C ILE A 306 12.39 34.86 34.27
N ALA A 307 13.59 34.27 34.48
CA ALA A 307 14.62 34.16 33.47
C ALA A 307 14.63 32.72 32.92
N ASP A 308 14.57 32.58 31.58
CA ASP A 308 14.68 31.26 30.94
C ASP A 308 15.40 31.40 29.60
N ASP A 309 16.39 30.52 29.37
CA ASP A 309 17.25 30.52 28.16
C ASP A 309 16.45 30.12 26.88
N TYR A 310 15.24 29.55 27.03
CA TYR A 310 14.38 29.22 25.92
C TYR A 310 13.80 30.44 25.18
N VAL A 311 13.76 31.62 25.84
CA VAL A 311 13.18 32.83 25.27
C VAL A 311 14.04 33.38 24.15
N ASP A 312 13.49 33.52 22.95
CA ASP A 312 14.14 34.18 21.83
C ASP A 312 14.04 35.72 21.98
N MET A 313 15.17 36.39 22.17
CA MET A 313 15.26 37.85 22.36
C MET A 313 14.80 38.66 21.13
N GLU A 314 14.82 38.06 19.93
CA GLU A 314 14.44 38.69 18.66
C GLU A 314 13.01 38.45 18.26
N LEU A 315 12.34 37.43 18.84
CA LEU A 315 10.97 37.07 18.52
C LEU A 315 9.96 37.96 19.28
N GLY A 316 9.06 38.60 18.57
CA GLY A 316 8.00 39.43 19.14
C GLY A 316 8.54 40.61 19.92
N THR A 317 8.44 40.60 21.27
CA THR A 317 8.96 41.61 22.17
C THR A 317 10.22 41.12 22.90
N GLY A 318 10.63 39.89 22.79
CA GLY A 318 11.67 39.24 23.59
C GLY A 318 11.20 38.87 25.00
N ALA A 319 9.88 38.93 25.25
CA ALA A 319 9.27 38.53 26.50
C ALA A 319 8.03 37.68 26.16
N VAL A 320 7.86 36.57 26.89
CA VAL A 320 6.83 35.57 26.65
C VAL A 320 5.95 35.40 27.88
N LYS A 321 4.61 35.48 27.71
CA LYS A 321 3.68 35.13 28.77
C LYS A 321 3.71 33.63 29.01
N ILE A 322 3.55 33.15 30.21
CA ILE A 322 3.64 31.75 30.57
C ILE A 322 2.32 31.26 31.12
N THR A 323 1.65 30.38 30.33
CA THR A 323 0.38 29.75 30.65
C THR A 323 0.57 28.22 30.61
N PRO A 324 1.14 27.61 31.66
CA PRO A 324 1.65 26.24 31.60
C PRO A 324 0.59 25.16 31.31
N ALA A 325 -0.67 25.43 31.64
CA ALA A 325 -1.77 24.48 31.40
C ALA A 325 -2.31 24.47 29.95
N HIS A 326 -1.86 25.38 29.05
CA HIS A 326 -2.43 25.60 27.73
C HIS A 326 -1.43 25.85 26.60
N ASP A 327 -0.13 25.65 26.85
CA ASP A 327 0.93 25.74 25.85
C ASP A 327 2.07 24.78 26.18
N PRO A 328 2.59 23.99 25.19
CA PRO A 328 3.63 22.99 25.43
C PRO A 328 4.96 23.58 25.93
N ASN A 329 5.37 24.73 25.40
CA ASN A 329 6.62 25.35 25.81
C ASN A 329 6.49 25.99 27.19
N ASP A 330 5.33 26.61 27.45
CA ASP A 330 5.01 27.19 28.76
C ASP A 330 4.91 26.09 29.83
N TYR A 331 4.41 24.89 29.48
CA TYR A 331 4.37 23.73 30.37
C TYR A 331 5.76 23.30 30.82
N GLU A 332 6.69 23.16 29.90
CA GLU A 332 8.08 22.80 30.20
C GLU A 332 8.78 23.89 31.06
N MET A 333 8.52 25.16 30.79
CA MET A 333 8.99 26.25 31.64
C MET A 333 8.34 26.21 33.01
N GLY A 334 7.05 25.90 33.08
CA GLY A 334 6.31 25.71 34.30
C GLY A 334 6.92 24.64 35.21
N LEU A 335 7.32 23.51 34.66
CA LEU A 335 8.01 22.44 35.37
C LEU A 335 9.41 22.87 35.86
N ARG A 336 10.20 23.52 35.02
CA ARG A 336 11.54 23.98 35.39
C ARG A 336 11.56 25.01 36.51
N HIS A 337 10.53 25.85 36.54
CA HIS A 337 10.45 26.98 37.51
C HIS A 337 9.46 26.74 38.66
N ASP A 338 8.89 25.51 38.77
CA ASP A 338 7.93 25.13 39.81
C ASP A 338 6.75 26.15 39.89
N LEU A 339 6.15 26.46 38.73
CA LEU A 339 5.04 27.40 38.61
C LEU A 339 3.67 26.70 38.78
N ASP A 340 2.72 27.46 39.30
CA ASP A 340 1.32 27.02 39.29
C ASP A 340 0.83 26.82 37.85
N MET A 341 -0.06 25.86 37.64
CA MET A 341 -0.61 25.51 36.32
C MET A 341 -2.15 25.58 36.32
N PRO A 342 -2.74 26.77 36.40
CA PRO A 342 -4.21 26.90 36.44
C PRO A 342 -4.82 26.51 35.09
N ILE A 343 -5.79 25.56 35.15
CA ILE A 343 -6.58 25.19 34.00
C ILE A 343 -7.68 26.22 33.83
N VAL A 344 -7.74 26.92 32.69
CA VAL A 344 -8.72 28.01 32.46
C VAL A 344 -9.70 27.70 31.34
N MET A 345 -9.72 26.45 30.87
CA MET A 345 -10.68 25.95 29.88
C MET A 345 -11.23 24.58 30.29
N ASP A 346 -12.54 24.39 30.16
CA ASP A 346 -13.22 23.12 30.39
C ASP A 346 -12.96 22.12 29.22
N GLU A 347 -13.58 20.95 29.28
CA GLU A 347 -13.49 19.89 28.27
C GLU A 347 -14.06 20.31 26.91
N LYS A 348 -14.96 21.31 26.89
CA LYS A 348 -15.58 21.85 25.66
C LYS A 348 -14.85 23.07 25.10
N GLY A 349 -13.68 23.40 25.67
CA GLY A 349 -12.89 24.57 25.27
C GLY A 349 -13.56 25.90 25.66
N ARG A 350 -14.37 25.92 26.70
CA ARG A 350 -14.96 27.13 27.23
C ARG A 350 -14.11 27.64 28.39
N ILE A 351 -14.02 28.94 28.53
CA ILE A 351 -13.35 29.55 29.69
C ILE A 351 -14.06 29.10 30.97
N ALA A 352 -13.30 28.67 31.95
CA ALA A 352 -13.82 28.15 33.21
C ALA A 352 -12.83 28.42 34.35
N ASP A 353 -13.39 28.47 35.57
CA ASP A 353 -12.67 28.59 36.84
C ASP A 353 -11.70 29.81 36.94
N THR A 354 -11.94 30.83 36.12
CA THR A 354 -11.15 32.06 36.17
C THR A 354 -11.67 33.06 37.20
N GLY A 355 -12.92 32.94 37.61
CA GLY A 355 -13.63 33.89 38.46
C GLY A 355 -13.88 35.25 37.81
N THR A 356 -13.84 35.29 36.46
CA THR A 356 -14.06 36.50 35.67
C THR A 356 -15.40 36.46 34.92
N GLU A 357 -15.78 37.56 34.30
CA GLU A 357 -16.94 37.66 33.43
C GLU A 357 -16.86 36.84 32.16
N PHE A 358 -15.69 36.27 31.83
CA PHE A 358 -15.46 35.46 30.66
C PHE A 358 -15.80 33.97 30.85
N ASP A 359 -16.05 33.53 32.09
CA ASP A 359 -16.41 32.15 32.40
C ASP A 359 -17.65 31.71 31.62
N GLY A 360 -17.58 30.54 30.96
CA GLY A 360 -18.62 29.97 30.11
C GLY A 360 -18.60 30.43 28.65
N MET A 361 -17.77 31.43 28.27
CA MET A 361 -17.61 31.82 26.89
C MET A 361 -16.82 30.77 26.12
N THR A 362 -17.11 30.62 24.80
CA THR A 362 -16.23 29.85 23.90
C THR A 362 -14.86 30.54 23.81
N ARG A 363 -13.80 29.81 23.53
CA ARG A 363 -12.44 30.38 23.37
C ARG A 363 -12.42 31.47 22.29
N GLU A 364 -13.22 31.34 21.23
CA GLU A 364 -13.33 32.32 20.16
C GLU A 364 -13.99 33.61 20.64
N ASP A 365 -15.13 33.51 21.38
CA ASP A 365 -15.80 34.66 21.94
C ASP A 365 -14.97 35.33 23.05
N ALA A 366 -14.30 34.52 23.88
CA ALA A 366 -13.42 35.00 24.94
C ALA A 366 -12.22 35.76 24.36
N ARG A 367 -11.63 35.28 23.26
CA ARG A 367 -10.54 35.99 22.57
C ARG A 367 -10.93 37.41 22.22
N ILE A 368 -12.15 37.59 21.70
CA ILE A 368 -12.68 38.93 21.37
C ILE A 368 -12.92 39.74 22.63
N ALA A 369 -13.62 39.19 23.64
CA ALA A 369 -14.00 39.88 24.85
C ALA A 369 -12.79 40.29 25.71
N VAL A 370 -11.83 39.38 25.91
CA VAL A 370 -10.58 39.65 26.65
C VAL A 370 -9.77 40.75 25.97
N ARG A 371 -9.63 40.73 24.66
CA ARG A 371 -8.98 41.80 23.94
C ARG A 371 -9.70 43.14 24.08
N GLU A 372 -11.00 43.17 23.99
CA GLU A 372 -11.79 44.42 24.21
C GLU A 372 -11.63 44.99 25.62
N ALA A 373 -11.60 44.11 26.62
CA ALA A 373 -11.33 44.49 27.99
C ALA A 373 -9.94 45.09 28.20
N LEU A 374 -8.89 44.48 27.59
CA LEU A 374 -7.53 45.01 27.61
C LEU A 374 -7.42 46.33 26.87
N ALA A 375 -8.12 46.48 25.75
CA ALA A 375 -8.17 47.74 25.01
C ALA A 375 -8.83 48.87 25.83
N ALA A 376 -9.94 48.57 26.54
CA ALA A 376 -10.60 49.52 27.42
C ALA A 376 -9.71 49.96 28.57
N GLN A 377 -8.83 49.09 29.04
CA GLN A 377 -7.79 49.43 30.03
C GLN A 377 -6.59 50.16 29.47
N GLY A 378 -6.46 50.33 28.16
CA GLY A 378 -5.33 50.94 27.49
C GLY A 378 -4.06 50.07 27.50
N ARG A 379 -4.17 48.75 27.66
CA ARG A 379 -3.06 47.79 27.74
C ARG A 379 -2.61 47.22 26.41
N ILE A 380 -3.38 47.41 25.33
CA ILE A 380 -2.96 46.96 23.99
C ILE A 380 -2.03 47.97 23.38
N VAL A 381 -0.80 47.52 23.11
CA VAL A 381 0.31 48.35 22.55
C VAL A 381 0.30 48.25 21.01
N LYS A 382 0.06 47.06 20.46
CA LYS A 382 0.07 46.83 19.01
C LYS A 382 -0.81 45.65 18.64
N GLU A 383 -1.46 45.75 17.51
CA GLU A 383 -2.19 44.62 16.89
C GLU A 383 -1.75 44.44 15.43
N VAL A 384 -1.51 43.20 15.04
CA VAL A 384 -1.25 42.80 13.67
C VAL A 384 -2.37 41.88 13.20
N ARG A 385 -3.08 42.30 12.12
CA ARG A 385 -4.19 41.53 11.51
C ARG A 385 -4.22 41.79 10.01
N PRO A 386 -4.37 40.74 9.17
CA PRO A 386 -4.25 39.33 9.53
C PRO A 386 -2.82 38.96 9.93
N TYR A 387 -2.66 37.99 10.83
CA TYR A 387 -1.39 37.35 11.14
C TYR A 387 -1.53 35.84 10.86
N VAL A 388 -0.78 35.36 9.86
CA VAL A 388 -0.82 33.94 9.49
C VAL A 388 0.12 33.18 10.39
N HIS A 389 -0.38 32.11 11.04
CA HIS A 389 0.39 31.22 11.88
C HIS A 389 -0.15 29.79 11.82
N SER A 390 0.69 28.82 12.17
CA SER A 390 0.38 27.41 12.14
C SER A 390 -0.39 26.99 13.38
N VAL A 391 -1.52 26.31 13.22
CA VAL A 391 -2.37 25.82 14.31
C VAL A 391 -2.65 24.33 14.12
N GLY A 392 -2.46 23.54 15.20
CA GLY A 392 -2.79 22.12 15.22
C GLY A 392 -4.29 21.89 15.14
N HIS A 393 -4.70 20.99 14.26
CA HIS A 393 -6.11 20.58 14.07
C HIS A 393 -6.23 19.07 14.24
N SER A 394 -7.34 18.61 14.81
CA SER A 394 -7.66 17.19 14.82
C SER A 394 -7.79 16.66 13.38
N GLU A 395 -7.05 15.60 13.04
CA GLU A 395 -7.19 14.96 11.73
C GLU A 395 -8.60 14.40 11.50
N ARG A 396 -9.26 13.95 12.56
CA ARG A 396 -10.54 13.25 12.51
C ARG A 396 -11.75 14.17 12.39
N SER A 397 -11.78 15.24 13.16
CA SER A 397 -12.91 16.18 13.25
C SER A 397 -12.64 17.53 12.59
N GLY A 398 -11.35 17.85 12.38
CA GLY A 398 -10.92 19.01 11.59
C GLY A 398 -10.90 20.35 12.31
N GLU A 399 -11.30 20.41 13.59
CA GLU A 399 -11.24 21.62 14.41
C GLU A 399 -9.85 21.85 15.00
N PRO A 400 -9.52 23.09 15.43
CA PRO A 400 -8.33 23.38 16.19
C PRO A 400 -8.32 22.62 17.51
N ILE A 401 -7.25 21.91 17.83
CA ILE A 401 -7.03 21.27 19.12
C ILE A 401 -6.72 22.32 20.20
N GLU A 402 -6.89 21.93 21.46
CA GLU A 402 -6.54 22.73 22.63
C GLU A 402 -5.46 21.98 23.42
N PRO A 403 -4.22 22.50 23.52
CA PRO A 403 -3.29 22.02 24.54
C PRO A 403 -3.88 22.24 25.92
N ARG A 404 -4.11 21.18 26.68
CA ARG A 404 -4.80 21.24 27.97
C ARG A 404 -4.15 20.31 28.98
N LEU A 405 -3.88 20.82 30.16
CA LEU A 405 -3.44 20.00 31.28
C LEU A 405 -4.59 19.08 31.70
N SER A 406 -4.36 17.78 31.67
CA SER A 406 -5.42 16.78 31.92
C SER A 406 -4.86 15.57 32.64
N LEU A 407 -5.68 15.00 33.55
CA LEU A 407 -5.34 13.77 34.25
C LEU A 407 -5.59 12.57 33.34
N GLN A 408 -4.54 11.91 32.86
CA GLN A 408 -4.59 10.86 31.86
C GLN A 408 -3.77 9.64 32.30
N TRP A 409 -4.02 8.48 31.63
CA TRP A 409 -3.19 7.31 31.74
C TRP A 409 -2.10 7.31 30.67
N PHE A 410 -0.87 6.95 31.06
CA PHE A 410 0.31 6.94 30.21
C PHE A 410 1.04 5.61 30.29
N VAL A 411 1.68 5.23 29.19
CA VAL A 411 2.71 4.18 29.13
C VAL A 411 4.08 4.81 29.05
N LYS A 412 4.99 4.43 29.95
CA LYS A 412 6.42 4.72 29.86
C LYS A 412 7.01 3.95 28.70
N VAL A 413 7.53 4.63 27.72
CA VAL A 413 7.94 4.01 26.45
C VAL A 413 9.41 3.72 26.32
N ASP A 414 10.30 4.32 27.14
CA ASP A 414 11.77 4.25 26.99
C ASP A 414 12.29 2.81 26.82
N GLU A 415 11.88 1.90 27.70
CA GLU A 415 12.30 0.48 27.64
C GLU A 415 11.69 -0.24 26.43
N LEU A 416 10.41 0.02 26.15
CA LEU A 416 9.68 -0.60 25.03
C LEU A 416 10.25 -0.15 23.68
N ALA A 417 10.50 1.15 23.55
CA ALA A 417 11.08 1.76 22.35
C ALA A 417 12.51 1.27 22.10
N ARG A 418 13.32 1.18 23.18
CA ARG A 418 14.66 0.60 23.08
C ARG A 418 14.63 -0.85 22.58
N MET A 419 13.79 -1.72 23.14
CA MET A 419 13.65 -3.12 22.68
C MET A 419 13.20 -3.19 21.21
N ALA A 420 12.24 -2.37 20.82
CA ALA A 420 11.77 -2.27 19.45
C ALA A 420 12.86 -1.79 18.48
N GLY A 421 13.67 -0.82 18.90
CA GLY A 421 14.82 -0.32 18.13
C GLY A 421 15.93 -1.37 18.00
N ASP A 422 16.27 -2.05 19.10
CA ASP A 422 17.30 -3.06 19.12
C ASP A 422 16.97 -4.25 18.21
N ALA A 423 15.70 -4.68 18.13
CA ALA A 423 15.26 -5.75 17.23
C ALA A 423 15.54 -5.44 15.74
N VAL A 424 15.48 -4.18 15.33
CA VAL A 424 15.85 -3.76 13.96
C VAL A 424 17.36 -3.61 13.82
N ARG A 425 18.06 -3.02 14.80
CA ARG A 425 19.52 -2.83 14.77
C ARG A 425 20.28 -4.15 14.71
N GLU A 426 19.76 -5.17 15.37
CA GLU A 426 20.35 -6.52 15.42
C GLU A 426 19.91 -7.40 14.23
N GLY A 427 19.02 -6.89 13.37
CA GLY A 427 18.54 -7.59 12.17
C GLY A 427 17.54 -8.72 12.45
N ASP A 428 16.93 -8.78 13.62
CA ASP A 428 15.84 -9.72 13.91
C ASP A 428 14.59 -9.35 13.09
N THR A 429 14.33 -8.05 12.91
CA THR A 429 13.35 -7.50 11.97
C THR A 429 14.05 -6.67 10.90
N VAL A 430 13.74 -6.93 9.63
CA VAL A 430 14.31 -6.20 8.47
C VAL A 430 13.27 -5.29 7.83
N ILE A 431 13.62 -4.02 7.63
CA ILE A 431 12.73 -3.01 7.00
C ILE A 431 13.02 -2.90 5.49
N HIS A 432 11.98 -3.06 4.68
CA HIS A 432 12.03 -2.90 3.23
C HIS A 432 11.14 -1.73 2.77
N PRO A 433 11.68 -0.71 2.07
CA PRO A 433 13.09 -0.55 1.71
C PRO A 433 13.93 -0.01 2.89
N GLU A 434 15.21 -0.38 2.94
CA GLU A 434 16.20 0.06 3.94
C GLU A 434 16.21 1.59 4.14
N ALA A 435 15.93 2.36 3.09
CA ALA A 435 15.87 3.83 3.16
C ALA A 435 14.87 4.38 4.19
N LEU A 436 13.91 3.58 4.64
CA LEU A 436 12.92 3.96 5.67
C LEU A 436 13.37 3.63 7.11
N GLU A 437 14.47 2.88 7.31
CA GLU A 437 15.00 2.58 8.65
C GLU A 437 15.35 3.85 9.43
N LYS A 438 15.97 4.83 8.76
CA LYS A 438 16.30 6.10 9.43
C LYS A 438 15.07 6.78 10.02
N ARG A 439 13.94 6.79 9.30
CA ARG A 439 12.69 7.38 9.81
C ARG A 439 12.18 6.61 11.03
N TYR A 440 12.29 5.28 11.01
CA TYR A 440 11.91 4.43 12.14
C TYR A 440 12.73 4.78 13.38
N PHE A 441 14.07 4.89 13.27
CA PHE A 441 14.95 5.22 14.39
C PHE A 441 14.78 6.66 14.87
N ASP A 442 14.64 7.63 13.95
CA ASP A 442 14.39 9.03 14.31
C ASP A 442 13.15 9.16 15.23
N TRP A 443 12.17 8.29 15.07
CA TRP A 443 10.97 8.30 15.90
C TRP A 443 11.12 7.46 17.19
N VAL A 444 11.59 6.21 17.08
CA VAL A 444 11.71 5.28 18.23
C VAL A 444 12.69 5.81 19.27
N ASP A 445 13.79 6.45 18.86
CA ASP A 445 14.81 6.98 19.75
C ASP A 445 14.40 8.31 20.44
N ASN A 446 13.33 8.96 19.97
CA ASN A 446 12.85 10.24 20.50
C ASN A 446 11.37 10.19 20.96
N MET A 447 10.84 9.00 21.19
CA MET A 447 9.45 8.83 21.59
C MET A 447 9.23 9.32 23.03
N HIS A 448 8.14 10.06 23.25
CA HIS A 448 7.67 10.47 24.58
C HIS A 448 6.63 9.48 25.11
N ASP A 449 6.39 9.51 26.44
CA ASP A 449 5.37 8.68 27.08
C ASP A 449 4.02 8.79 26.36
N TRP A 450 3.43 7.66 26.09
CA TRP A 450 2.23 7.56 25.27
C TRP A 450 0.98 7.70 26.12
N THR A 451 0.13 8.69 25.82
CA THR A 451 -1.21 8.87 26.42
C THR A 451 -2.15 7.81 25.87
N ILE A 452 -2.59 6.90 26.72
CA ILE A 452 -3.41 5.74 26.32
C ILE A 452 -4.89 5.85 26.66
N SER A 453 -5.32 6.81 27.49
CA SER A 453 -6.73 7.01 27.83
C SER A 453 -7.46 7.90 26.83
N ARG A 454 -8.70 7.52 26.53
CA ARG A 454 -9.63 8.27 25.66
C ARG A 454 -10.99 8.38 26.36
N GLN A 455 -11.58 9.58 26.38
CA GLN A 455 -12.85 9.89 27.01
C GLN A 455 -14.01 9.53 26.05
N LEU A 456 -13.96 8.31 25.54
CA LEU A 456 -14.94 7.72 24.63
C LEU A 456 -15.76 6.65 25.34
N TRP A 457 -16.81 6.21 24.68
CA TRP A 457 -17.59 5.06 25.15
C TRP A 457 -17.29 3.79 24.35
N TRP A 458 -16.90 3.92 23.09
CA TRP A 458 -16.57 2.83 22.19
C TRP A 458 -15.09 2.50 22.25
N GLY A 459 -14.75 1.32 22.76
CA GLY A 459 -13.40 0.81 22.91
C GLY A 459 -13.23 -0.10 24.12
N HIS A 460 -11.99 -0.55 24.36
CA HIS A 460 -11.64 -1.33 25.54
C HIS A 460 -11.60 -0.44 26.77
N ARG A 461 -12.47 -0.67 27.72
CA ARG A 461 -12.42 0.06 29.00
C ARG A 461 -11.12 -0.24 29.74
N ILE A 462 -10.52 0.80 30.32
CA ILE A 462 -9.32 0.66 31.13
C ILE A 462 -9.62 -0.28 32.31
N PRO A 463 -8.82 -1.35 32.53
CA PRO A 463 -9.11 -2.38 33.55
C PRO A 463 -8.70 -1.95 34.96
N ILE A 464 -8.90 -0.67 35.29
CA ILE A 464 -8.65 -0.08 36.60
C ILE A 464 -9.97 0.13 37.30
N TRP A 465 -10.00 -0.17 38.61
CA TRP A 465 -11.15 -0.06 39.43
C TRP A 465 -10.82 0.76 40.67
N TYR A 466 -11.72 1.68 41.01
CA TYR A 466 -11.59 2.59 42.13
C TYR A 466 -12.54 2.20 43.27
N GLY A 467 -11.99 2.01 44.45
CA GLY A 467 -12.73 1.80 45.66
C GLY A 467 -13.55 3.04 46.09
N PRO A 468 -14.42 2.91 47.09
CA PRO A 468 -15.07 4.08 47.71
C PRO A 468 -14.02 5.02 48.32
N GLU A 469 -14.32 6.33 48.33
CA GLU A 469 -13.48 7.33 48.97
C GLU A 469 -13.31 7.04 50.46
N ASP A 470 -12.08 7.10 50.94
CA ASP A 470 -11.77 7.01 52.35
C ASP A 470 -12.06 8.34 53.12
N GLY A 471 -11.74 8.38 54.42
CA GLY A 471 -11.95 9.58 55.25
C GLY A 471 -11.05 10.78 54.86
N ASN A 472 -10.07 10.59 53.98
CA ASN A 472 -9.18 11.64 53.46
C ASN A 472 -9.50 12.03 52.01
N GLY A 473 -10.51 11.41 51.39
CA GLY A 473 -10.86 11.63 49.99
C GLY A 473 -10.00 10.80 49.00
N GLU A 474 -9.20 9.85 49.51
CA GLU A 474 -8.41 8.95 48.66
C GLU A 474 -9.23 7.71 48.30
N ARG A 475 -9.03 7.19 47.12
CA ARG A 475 -9.66 5.95 46.62
C ARG A 475 -8.59 4.87 46.43
N ASP A 476 -8.89 3.66 46.92
CA ASP A 476 -8.05 2.50 46.58
C ASP A 476 -8.14 2.20 45.08
N VAL A 477 -7.04 1.79 44.47
CA VAL A 477 -6.92 1.60 43.00
C VAL A 477 -6.43 0.19 42.72
N VAL A 478 -7.21 -0.59 41.98
CA VAL A 478 -6.88 -1.98 41.62
C VAL A 478 -6.92 -2.17 40.12
N CYS A 479 -5.85 -2.78 39.57
CA CYS A 479 -5.85 -3.28 38.19
C CYS A 479 -6.36 -4.71 38.16
N VAL A 480 -7.45 -4.96 37.44
CA VAL A 480 -8.14 -6.26 37.38
C VAL A 480 -7.76 -6.96 36.06
N GLY A 481 -7.16 -8.12 36.14
CA GLY A 481 -6.81 -8.97 34.98
C GLY A 481 -8.03 -9.74 34.42
N PRO A 482 -7.86 -10.44 33.29
CA PRO A 482 -8.97 -11.10 32.59
C PRO A 482 -9.61 -12.26 33.39
N ASP A 483 -8.89 -12.85 34.35
CA ASP A 483 -9.36 -13.95 35.18
C ASP A 483 -9.66 -13.51 36.62
N GLU A 484 -9.67 -12.21 36.88
CA GLU A 484 -9.89 -11.62 38.20
C GLU A 484 -11.24 -10.93 38.26
N GLU A 485 -11.91 -11.00 39.40
CA GLU A 485 -13.12 -10.22 39.65
C GLU A 485 -12.79 -8.95 40.44
N PRO A 486 -13.37 -7.81 40.06
CA PRO A 486 -13.15 -6.56 40.79
C PRO A 486 -13.72 -6.70 42.21
N PRO A 487 -13.12 -6.04 43.22
CA PRO A 487 -13.66 -6.03 44.55
C PRO A 487 -15.07 -5.41 44.61
N ALA A 488 -15.92 -5.94 45.48
CA ALA A 488 -17.30 -5.47 45.59
C ALA A 488 -17.37 -3.99 45.95
N GLY A 489 -18.17 -3.21 45.20
CA GLY A 489 -18.35 -1.79 45.42
C GLY A 489 -17.33 -0.87 44.77
N TYR A 490 -16.42 -1.44 43.95
CA TYR A 490 -15.51 -0.65 43.14
C TYR A 490 -16.17 -0.25 41.81
N GLU A 491 -15.79 0.88 41.30
CA GLU A 491 -16.23 1.42 40.01
C GLU A 491 -15.09 1.37 38.99
N GLN A 492 -15.36 0.86 37.78
CA GLN A 492 -14.37 0.81 36.71
C GLN A 492 -14.10 2.21 36.13
N ASP A 493 -12.86 2.48 35.78
CA ASP A 493 -12.46 3.69 35.07
C ASP A 493 -13.40 3.96 33.88
N PRO A 494 -13.93 5.19 33.73
CA PRO A 494 -14.87 5.51 32.67
C PRO A 494 -14.24 5.54 31.28
N ASP A 495 -12.93 5.75 31.18
CA ASP A 495 -12.21 5.92 29.93
C ASP A 495 -11.97 4.58 29.23
N VAL A 496 -11.75 4.65 27.94
CA VAL A 496 -11.30 3.51 27.12
C VAL A 496 -9.84 3.71 26.70
N LEU A 497 -9.20 2.62 26.29
CA LEU A 497 -7.86 2.66 25.73
C LEU A 497 -7.87 3.23 24.32
N ASP A 498 -6.80 3.88 23.94
CA ASP A 498 -6.46 4.22 22.55
C ASP A 498 -6.58 3.00 21.65
N THR A 499 -7.20 3.14 20.47
CA THR A 499 -7.34 2.04 19.49
C THR A 499 -6.00 1.40 19.13
N TRP A 500 -4.93 2.19 19.10
CA TRP A 500 -3.59 1.71 18.82
C TRP A 500 -3.03 0.77 19.89
N PHE A 501 -3.56 0.80 21.10
CA PHE A 501 -3.18 -0.13 22.16
C PHE A 501 -3.59 -1.57 21.84
N SER A 502 -4.82 -1.78 21.39
CA SER A 502 -5.30 -3.10 20.98
C SER A 502 -4.70 -3.53 19.65
N SER A 503 -4.57 -2.59 18.69
CA SER A 503 -4.02 -2.86 17.36
C SER A 503 -2.53 -3.22 17.40
N ALA A 504 -1.80 -2.77 18.43
CA ALA A 504 -0.39 -3.15 18.66
C ALA A 504 -0.21 -4.63 19.02
N LEU A 505 -1.26 -5.31 19.49
CA LEU A 505 -1.23 -6.74 19.83
C LEU A 505 -1.53 -7.65 18.65
N TRP A 506 -1.90 -7.07 17.49
CA TRP A 506 -2.45 -7.77 16.34
C TRP A 506 -1.64 -9.00 15.89
N PRO A 507 -0.29 -9.00 15.80
CA PRO A 507 0.49 -10.13 15.30
C PRO A 507 0.37 -11.41 16.14
N PHE A 508 0.07 -11.29 17.43
CA PHE A 508 0.03 -12.46 18.35
C PHE A 508 -1.34 -12.66 18.99
N SER A 509 -2.09 -11.60 19.30
CA SER A 509 -3.43 -11.73 19.86
C SER A 509 -4.42 -12.38 18.89
N THR A 510 -4.28 -12.12 17.58
CA THR A 510 -5.10 -12.75 16.54
C THR A 510 -4.90 -14.26 16.44
N LEU A 511 -3.73 -14.74 16.83
CA LEU A 511 -3.36 -16.15 16.86
C LEU A 511 -3.70 -16.84 18.19
N GLY A 512 -4.26 -16.08 19.15
CA GLY A 512 -4.81 -16.62 20.40
C GLY A 512 -4.04 -16.31 21.68
N TRP A 513 -2.92 -15.53 21.61
CA TRP A 513 -2.25 -15.09 22.84
C TRP A 513 -3.26 -14.33 23.75
N PRO A 514 -3.26 -14.52 25.08
CA PRO A 514 -2.21 -15.12 25.91
C PRO A 514 -2.27 -16.65 26.07
N GLU A 515 -3.15 -17.34 25.36
CA GLU A 515 -3.21 -18.79 25.39
C GLU A 515 -2.17 -19.41 24.44
N THR A 516 -1.75 -20.65 24.73
CA THR A 516 -0.94 -21.44 23.81
C THR A 516 -1.86 -22.12 22.80
N THR A 517 -1.77 -21.73 21.52
CA THR A 517 -2.59 -22.28 20.44
C THR A 517 -1.72 -22.88 19.32
N PRO A 518 -2.24 -23.87 18.58
CA PRO A 518 -1.53 -24.42 17.42
C PRO A 518 -1.20 -23.35 16.35
N GLU A 519 -2.09 -22.36 16.19
CA GLU A 519 -1.90 -21.24 15.28
C GLU A 519 -0.71 -20.37 15.68
N LEU A 520 -0.61 -20.05 16.97
CA LEU A 520 0.49 -19.26 17.51
C LEU A 520 1.83 -20.01 17.37
N GLU A 521 1.84 -21.31 17.71
CA GLU A 521 3.03 -22.15 17.59
C GLU A 521 3.52 -22.32 16.15
N LYS A 522 2.59 -22.34 15.17
CA LYS A 522 2.90 -22.54 13.76
C LYS A 522 3.25 -21.26 13.01
N PHE A 523 2.49 -20.16 13.23
CA PHE A 523 2.48 -18.98 12.38
C PHE A 523 3.07 -17.72 13.01
N TYR A 524 3.48 -17.75 14.29
CA TYR A 524 4.19 -16.65 14.93
C TYR A 524 5.69 -16.95 15.04
N PRO A 525 6.58 -15.98 14.81
CA PRO A 525 6.36 -14.61 14.36
C PRO A 525 5.78 -14.51 12.94
N THR A 526 5.04 -13.42 12.65
CA THR A 526 4.57 -13.11 11.32
C THR A 526 5.76 -13.07 10.34
N THR A 527 5.64 -13.73 9.19
CA THR A 527 6.75 -13.81 8.22
C THR A 527 7.06 -12.45 7.61
N VAL A 528 6.02 -11.73 7.19
CA VAL A 528 6.14 -10.36 6.71
C VAL A 528 4.91 -9.55 7.10
N LEU A 529 5.14 -8.34 7.60
CA LEU A 529 4.12 -7.32 7.76
C LEU A 529 4.20 -6.38 6.54
N VAL A 530 3.07 -6.19 5.88
CA VAL A 530 2.95 -5.27 4.73
C VAL A 530 2.04 -4.13 5.14
N THR A 531 2.46 -2.89 4.92
CA THR A 531 1.62 -1.71 5.18
C THR A 531 2.17 -0.46 4.49
N ALA A 532 1.37 0.62 4.46
CA ALA A 532 1.84 1.91 3.98
C ALA A 532 2.79 2.59 4.98
N TYR A 533 3.75 3.36 4.47
CA TYR A 533 4.77 4.02 5.30
C TYR A 533 4.18 5.08 6.26
N ASP A 534 2.99 5.58 6.03
CA ASP A 534 2.36 6.63 6.84
C ASP A 534 1.87 6.14 8.21
N ILE A 535 1.63 4.82 8.37
CA ILE A 535 1.30 4.22 9.67
C ILE A 535 2.48 3.53 10.36
N LEU A 536 3.71 3.80 9.91
CA LEU A 536 4.93 3.29 10.53
C LEU A 536 5.00 3.64 12.02
N PHE A 537 4.65 4.87 12.39
CA PHE A 537 4.73 5.36 13.76
C PHE A 537 3.49 5.03 14.59
N PHE A 538 2.33 4.97 13.93
CA PHE A 538 1.07 4.69 14.59
C PHE A 538 0.94 3.22 14.99
N TRP A 539 1.19 2.34 14.05
CA TRP A 539 0.91 0.92 14.19
C TRP A 539 2.16 0.06 14.33
N VAL A 540 3.08 0.19 13.38
CA VAL A 540 4.25 -0.70 13.31
C VAL A 540 5.15 -0.58 14.54
N ALA A 541 5.53 0.64 14.92
CA ALA A 541 6.41 0.85 16.08
C ALA A 541 5.75 0.35 17.38
N ARG A 542 4.43 0.54 17.52
CA ARG A 542 3.69 0.03 18.69
C ARG A 542 3.59 -1.49 18.70
N MET A 543 3.40 -2.14 17.54
CA MET A 543 3.47 -3.59 17.43
C MET A 543 4.86 -4.11 17.81
N MET A 544 5.93 -3.43 17.38
CA MET A 544 7.30 -3.77 17.75
C MET A 544 7.50 -3.65 19.26
N MET A 545 7.06 -2.57 19.90
CA MET A 545 7.14 -2.36 21.34
C MET A 545 6.41 -3.47 22.13
N PHE A 546 5.14 -3.69 21.82
CA PHE A 546 4.35 -4.67 22.57
C PHE A 546 4.68 -6.12 22.22
N GLY A 547 5.05 -6.39 20.96
CA GLY A 547 5.49 -7.71 20.53
C GLY A 547 6.80 -8.14 21.19
N THR A 548 7.80 -7.26 21.24
CA THR A 548 9.06 -7.54 21.93
C THR A 548 8.87 -7.64 23.46
N PHE A 549 8.00 -6.80 24.04
CA PHE A 549 7.65 -6.89 25.45
C PHE A 549 6.93 -8.21 25.79
N ALA A 550 5.96 -8.61 25.00
CA ALA A 550 5.27 -9.90 25.16
C ALA A 550 6.26 -11.09 24.98
N GLY A 551 7.15 -11.00 23.98
CA GLY A 551 8.21 -11.98 23.75
C GLY A 551 9.21 -12.10 24.92
N GLN A 552 9.46 -11.00 25.63
CA GLN A 552 10.27 -10.98 26.84
C GLN A 552 9.52 -11.56 28.06
N THR A 553 8.23 -11.24 28.19
CA THR A 553 7.45 -11.55 29.40
C THR A 553 6.76 -12.89 29.35
N THR A 554 6.53 -13.46 28.17
CA THR A 554 5.87 -14.75 27.96
C THR A 554 6.62 -15.65 26.94
N PRO A 555 7.94 -15.89 27.12
CA PRO A 555 8.72 -16.67 26.16
C PRO A 555 8.28 -18.15 26.10
N GLU A 556 7.60 -18.65 27.12
CA GLU A 556 7.03 -20.00 27.16
C GLU A 556 5.82 -20.14 26.20
N ILE A 557 5.19 -19.01 25.80
CA ILE A 557 4.05 -18.98 24.88
C ILE A 557 4.51 -18.57 23.47
N LEU A 558 5.28 -17.47 23.37
CA LEU A 558 5.69 -16.88 22.10
C LEU A 558 7.00 -17.44 21.53
N GLY A 559 7.68 -18.31 22.30
CA GLY A 559 9.00 -18.81 21.93
C GLY A 559 10.14 -17.87 22.32
N ALA A 560 11.36 -18.37 22.21
CA ALA A 560 12.57 -17.58 22.45
C ALA A 560 13.04 -16.92 21.14
N GLY A 561 13.41 -15.66 21.23
CA GLY A 561 14.06 -14.94 20.13
C GLY A 561 15.50 -15.41 19.90
N GLN A 562 16.16 -14.85 18.91
CA GLN A 562 17.53 -15.22 18.54
C GLN A 562 18.51 -14.82 19.66
N GLU A 563 19.52 -15.66 19.91
CA GLU A 563 20.61 -15.41 20.87
C GLU A 563 20.16 -15.00 22.29
N GLY A 564 18.94 -15.40 22.69
CA GLY A 564 18.37 -15.08 24.01
C GLY A 564 17.74 -13.68 24.09
N ARG A 565 17.57 -12.98 22.98
CA ARG A 565 16.79 -11.76 22.88
C ARG A 565 15.28 -12.04 22.98
N PRO A 566 14.44 -11.04 23.25
CA PRO A 566 12.98 -11.20 23.17
C PRO A 566 12.52 -11.69 21.78
N GLN A 567 11.44 -12.47 21.73
CA GLN A 567 10.81 -12.80 20.45
C GLN A 567 10.22 -11.54 19.81
N ILE A 568 10.34 -11.45 18.49
CA ILE A 568 9.86 -10.32 17.68
C ILE A 568 8.45 -10.59 17.12
N PRO A 569 7.66 -9.55 16.77
CA PRO A 569 6.33 -9.75 16.20
C PRO A 569 6.34 -10.17 14.72
N PHE A 570 7.32 -9.74 13.93
CA PHE A 570 7.48 -10.07 12.51
C PHE A 570 8.93 -9.97 12.05
N HIS A 571 9.33 -10.86 11.12
CA HIS A 571 10.70 -10.93 10.59
C HIS A 571 10.99 -9.85 9.53
N ASN A 572 10.02 -9.55 8.68
CA ASN A 572 10.16 -8.56 7.62
C ASN A 572 9.05 -7.53 7.73
N LEU A 573 9.40 -6.28 7.49
CA LEU A 573 8.48 -5.17 7.37
C LEU A 573 8.60 -4.59 5.96
N TYR A 574 7.59 -4.79 5.12
CA TYR A 574 7.52 -4.15 3.82
C TYR A 574 6.63 -2.91 3.86
N LEU A 575 7.20 -1.77 3.51
CA LEU A 575 6.52 -0.47 3.50
C LEU A 575 6.29 -0.01 2.05
N HIS A 576 5.03 0.10 1.67
CA HIS A 576 4.66 0.66 0.36
C HIS A 576 4.32 2.15 0.45
N GLY A 577 4.30 2.82 -0.72
CA GLY A 577 3.89 4.22 -0.83
C GLY A 577 2.37 4.39 -0.86
N LEU A 578 1.93 5.65 -0.84
CA LEU A 578 0.51 6.02 -0.88
C LEU A 578 0.00 6.08 -2.32
N VAL A 579 -1.27 5.69 -2.53
CA VAL A 579 -1.93 5.88 -3.81
C VAL A 579 -2.35 7.34 -3.97
N ARG A 580 -1.99 7.95 -5.10
CA ARG A 580 -2.27 9.35 -5.44
C ARG A 580 -3.05 9.45 -6.74
N ASP A 581 -3.69 10.59 -6.97
CA ASP A 581 -4.33 10.86 -8.26
C ASP A 581 -3.27 11.02 -9.38
N GLU A 582 -3.69 11.06 -10.64
CA GLU A 582 -2.82 11.21 -11.81
C GLU A 582 -1.87 12.43 -11.75
N LYS A 583 -2.20 13.41 -10.92
CA LYS A 583 -1.39 14.64 -10.71
C LYS A 583 -0.49 14.55 -9.49
N GLY A 584 -0.42 13.39 -8.85
CA GLY A 584 0.39 13.15 -7.66
C GLY A 584 -0.18 13.75 -6.36
N ARG A 585 -1.45 14.18 -6.33
CA ARG A 585 -2.10 14.73 -5.13
C ARG A 585 -2.71 13.63 -4.29
N LYS A 586 -2.73 13.81 -2.96
CA LYS A 586 -3.45 12.91 -2.04
C LYS A 586 -4.92 12.81 -2.45
N MET A 587 -5.43 11.59 -2.57
CA MET A 587 -6.85 11.37 -2.83
C MET A 587 -7.66 11.62 -1.55
N SER A 588 -8.77 12.34 -1.69
CA SER A 588 -9.73 12.51 -0.59
C SER A 588 -11.15 12.72 -1.11
N LYS A 589 -12.14 12.33 -0.31
CA LYS A 589 -13.56 12.56 -0.64
C LYS A 589 -13.89 14.05 -0.72
N SER A 590 -13.23 14.88 0.10
CA SER A 590 -13.44 16.34 0.11
C SER A 590 -12.92 17.05 -1.14
N LEU A 591 -11.86 16.53 -1.77
CA LEU A 591 -11.31 17.06 -3.02
C LEU A 591 -12.00 16.49 -4.26
N GLY A 592 -12.87 15.47 -4.09
CA GLY A 592 -13.58 14.82 -5.20
C GLY A 592 -12.67 14.10 -6.20
N ASN A 593 -11.42 13.80 -5.82
CA ASN A 593 -10.43 13.09 -6.64
C ASN A 593 -10.19 11.64 -6.19
N GLY A 594 -11.00 11.14 -5.23
CA GLY A 594 -10.93 9.76 -4.77
C GLY A 594 -11.52 8.81 -5.82
N ILE A 595 -10.83 7.70 -6.06
CA ILE A 595 -11.28 6.60 -6.91
C ILE A 595 -11.80 5.49 -6.00
N ASP A 596 -13.03 5.03 -6.24
CA ASP A 596 -13.56 3.84 -5.57
C ASP A 596 -13.01 2.58 -6.28
N PRO A 597 -12.31 1.69 -5.57
CA PRO A 597 -11.81 0.45 -6.17
C PRO A 597 -12.93 -0.43 -6.75
N MET A 598 -14.14 -0.37 -6.18
CA MET A 598 -15.27 -1.16 -6.67
C MET A 598 -15.78 -0.69 -8.04
N ASP A 599 -15.69 0.61 -8.33
CA ASP A 599 -15.99 1.12 -9.68
C ASP A 599 -15.03 0.53 -10.72
N TRP A 600 -13.77 0.32 -10.35
CA TRP A 600 -12.80 -0.30 -11.25
C TRP A 600 -13.03 -1.80 -11.39
N VAL A 601 -13.37 -2.50 -10.32
CA VAL A 601 -13.76 -3.91 -10.37
C VAL A 601 -14.95 -4.09 -11.29
N GLU A 602 -15.99 -3.26 -11.17
CA GLU A 602 -17.20 -3.33 -12.04
C GLU A 602 -16.87 -3.05 -13.51
N ARG A 603 -16.06 -2.03 -13.80
CA ARG A 603 -15.81 -1.56 -15.17
C ARG A 603 -14.70 -2.31 -15.89
N TYR A 604 -13.67 -2.74 -15.18
CA TYR A 604 -12.45 -3.30 -15.76
C TYR A 604 -12.15 -4.73 -15.29
N GLY A 605 -12.74 -5.18 -14.17
CA GLY A 605 -12.45 -6.43 -13.51
C GLY A 605 -11.41 -6.33 -12.39
N ALA A 606 -11.46 -7.26 -11.44
CA ALA A 606 -10.53 -7.30 -10.31
C ALA A 606 -9.08 -7.51 -10.75
N ASP A 607 -8.83 -8.38 -11.74
CA ASP A 607 -7.49 -8.59 -12.29
C ASP A 607 -6.87 -7.31 -12.85
N ALA A 608 -7.68 -6.45 -13.49
CA ALA A 608 -7.19 -5.20 -14.04
C ALA A 608 -6.85 -4.18 -12.95
N LEU A 609 -7.67 -4.09 -11.89
CA LEU A 609 -7.35 -3.28 -10.71
C LEU A 609 -6.03 -3.73 -10.08
N ARG A 610 -5.91 -5.02 -9.77
CA ARG A 610 -4.76 -5.63 -9.11
C ARG A 610 -3.47 -5.45 -9.93
N PHE A 611 -3.52 -5.76 -11.22
CA PHE A 611 -2.36 -5.64 -12.09
C PHE A 611 -1.91 -4.18 -12.29
N ALA A 612 -2.86 -3.24 -12.42
CA ALA A 612 -2.53 -1.82 -12.51
C ALA A 612 -1.82 -1.31 -11.24
N LEU A 613 -2.28 -1.73 -10.06
CA LEU A 613 -1.70 -1.38 -8.78
C LEU A 613 -0.31 -2.02 -8.60
N ALA A 614 -0.20 -3.33 -8.77
CA ALA A 614 1.07 -4.07 -8.58
C ALA A 614 2.16 -3.63 -9.56
N ARG A 615 1.81 -3.37 -10.83
CA ARG A 615 2.76 -2.89 -11.84
C ARG A 615 3.33 -1.49 -11.53
N GLY A 616 2.60 -0.68 -10.76
CA GLY A 616 3.06 0.65 -10.34
C GLY A 616 3.75 0.68 -8.98
N ALA A 617 3.68 -0.40 -8.19
CA ALA A 617 4.11 -0.44 -6.80
C ALA A 617 5.61 -0.59 -6.65
N ASN A 618 6.33 0.51 -6.43
CA ASN A 618 7.74 0.52 -6.06
C ASN A 618 7.87 0.65 -4.53
N PRO A 619 8.85 -0.03 -3.90
CA PRO A 619 9.03 0.01 -2.44
C PRO A 619 9.18 1.44 -1.90
N GLY A 620 8.33 1.83 -0.96
CA GLY A 620 8.38 3.13 -0.28
C GLY A 620 8.03 4.35 -1.14
N VAL A 621 7.59 4.16 -2.38
CA VAL A 621 7.32 5.27 -3.33
C VAL A 621 5.83 5.40 -3.60
N ASP A 622 5.32 6.64 -3.56
CA ASP A 622 3.92 6.93 -3.86
C ASP A 622 3.56 6.56 -5.30
N LEU A 623 2.36 6.03 -5.48
CA LEU A 623 1.82 5.55 -6.74
C LEU A 623 0.78 6.52 -7.31
N PRO A 624 1.12 7.36 -8.30
CA PRO A 624 0.12 8.07 -9.08
C PRO A 624 -0.60 7.11 -10.02
N ILE A 625 -1.94 7.11 -9.98
CA ILE A 625 -2.75 6.16 -10.77
C ILE A 625 -3.98 6.84 -11.35
N GLY A 626 -4.40 6.40 -12.54
CA GLY A 626 -5.57 6.87 -13.25
C GLY A 626 -6.22 5.81 -14.15
N GLU A 627 -7.29 6.18 -14.84
CA GLU A 627 -8.08 5.26 -15.68
C GLU A 627 -7.29 4.63 -16.83
N ASP A 628 -6.26 5.30 -17.32
CA ASP A 628 -5.38 4.76 -18.39
C ASP A 628 -4.65 3.50 -17.90
N ASN A 629 -4.25 3.44 -16.62
CA ASN A 629 -3.62 2.27 -16.03
C ASN A 629 -4.58 1.06 -15.99
N ALA A 630 -5.83 1.27 -15.56
CA ALA A 630 -6.84 0.22 -15.53
C ALA A 630 -7.21 -0.26 -16.95
N THR A 631 -7.30 0.66 -17.90
CA THR A 631 -7.58 0.34 -19.31
C THR A 631 -6.46 -0.48 -19.93
N ALA A 632 -5.18 -0.13 -19.67
CA ALA A 632 -4.03 -0.89 -20.12
C ALA A 632 -4.01 -2.31 -19.55
N ALA A 633 -4.27 -2.44 -18.24
CA ALA A 633 -4.35 -3.73 -17.55
C ALA A 633 -5.48 -4.63 -18.10
N ARG A 634 -6.68 -4.08 -18.32
CA ARG A 634 -7.79 -4.80 -18.96
C ARG A 634 -7.43 -5.26 -20.39
N ASN A 635 -6.77 -4.38 -21.16
CA ASN A 635 -6.35 -4.73 -22.51
C ASN A 635 -5.30 -5.86 -22.49
N PHE A 636 -4.42 -5.88 -21.49
CA PHE A 636 -3.48 -6.98 -21.27
C PHE A 636 -4.21 -8.30 -20.96
N ALA A 637 -5.17 -8.30 -20.05
CA ALA A 637 -6.02 -9.46 -19.78
C ALA A 637 -6.70 -9.96 -21.06
N THR A 638 -7.28 -9.06 -21.86
CA THR A 638 -7.94 -9.40 -23.13
C THR A 638 -6.94 -9.99 -24.15
N LYS A 639 -5.72 -9.45 -24.21
CA LYS A 639 -4.64 -9.97 -25.08
C LYS A 639 -4.27 -11.40 -24.69
N LEU A 640 -4.05 -11.63 -23.39
CA LEU A 640 -3.70 -12.94 -22.83
C LEU A 640 -4.81 -13.97 -23.12
N PHE A 641 -6.09 -13.57 -22.92
CA PHE A 641 -7.24 -14.40 -23.24
C PHE A 641 -7.25 -14.82 -24.71
N ASN A 642 -7.10 -13.87 -25.61
CA ASN A 642 -7.12 -14.14 -27.06
C ASN A 642 -5.94 -15.00 -27.51
N ALA A 643 -4.75 -14.77 -26.96
CA ALA A 643 -3.55 -15.55 -27.25
C ALA A 643 -3.71 -17.01 -26.81
N THR A 644 -4.17 -17.23 -25.56
CA THR A 644 -4.38 -18.59 -25.06
C THR A 644 -5.49 -19.31 -25.82
N LYS A 645 -6.60 -18.63 -26.12
CA LYS A 645 -7.69 -19.20 -26.92
C LYS A 645 -7.20 -19.58 -28.33
N PHE A 646 -6.43 -18.72 -28.97
CA PHE A 646 -5.81 -19.01 -30.27
C PHE A 646 -4.89 -20.23 -30.19
N ALA A 647 -4.03 -20.31 -29.18
CA ALA A 647 -3.12 -21.42 -28.97
C ALA A 647 -3.87 -22.76 -28.82
N LEU A 648 -4.93 -22.78 -27.98
CA LEU A 648 -5.80 -23.93 -27.80
C LEU A 648 -6.47 -24.37 -29.11
N MET A 649 -6.99 -23.42 -29.90
CA MET A 649 -7.59 -23.70 -31.21
C MET A 649 -6.60 -24.32 -32.22
N ASN A 650 -5.29 -24.10 -32.03
CA ASN A 650 -4.21 -24.66 -32.86
C ASN A 650 -3.55 -25.88 -32.21
N GLY A 651 -4.14 -26.44 -31.15
CA GLY A 651 -3.68 -27.68 -30.53
C GLY A 651 -2.55 -27.55 -29.54
N ALA A 652 -2.30 -26.34 -29.02
CA ALA A 652 -1.33 -26.14 -27.91
C ALA A 652 -1.75 -26.97 -26.69
N ARG A 653 -0.79 -27.62 -26.06
CA ARG A 653 -1.01 -28.54 -24.93
C ARG A 653 0.20 -28.61 -24.00
N VAL A 654 -0.05 -28.98 -22.77
CA VAL A 654 1.00 -29.12 -21.74
C VAL A 654 1.42 -30.59 -21.64
N ASP A 655 2.42 -30.97 -22.44
CA ASP A 655 3.03 -32.30 -22.45
C ASP A 655 4.50 -32.22 -22.01
N ALA A 656 5.19 -33.36 -21.91
CA ALA A 656 6.64 -33.39 -21.71
C ALA A 656 7.34 -32.65 -22.87
N LEU A 657 8.33 -31.83 -22.53
CA LEU A 657 9.12 -31.13 -23.55
C LEU A 657 9.77 -32.12 -24.48
N PRO A 658 9.74 -31.88 -25.81
CA PRO A 658 10.50 -32.65 -26.79
C PRO A 658 12.02 -32.53 -26.55
N ASP A 659 12.78 -33.46 -27.17
CA ASP A 659 14.24 -33.31 -27.16
C ASP A 659 14.62 -31.96 -27.73
N ARG A 660 15.48 -31.24 -27.03
CA ARG A 660 15.92 -29.89 -27.41
C ARG A 660 16.53 -29.85 -28.82
N ALA A 661 17.17 -30.92 -29.26
CA ALA A 661 17.73 -31.05 -30.62
C ALA A 661 16.66 -31.13 -31.73
N ALA A 662 15.42 -31.50 -31.37
CA ALA A 662 14.28 -31.52 -32.29
C ALA A 662 13.48 -30.23 -32.32
N LEU A 663 13.85 -29.24 -31.49
CA LEU A 663 13.21 -27.94 -31.41
C LEU A 663 13.82 -26.95 -32.41
N THR A 664 12.98 -26.07 -32.94
CA THR A 664 13.43 -24.94 -33.75
C THR A 664 14.22 -23.92 -32.93
N ASP A 665 14.95 -23.02 -33.60
CA ASP A 665 15.58 -21.90 -32.90
C ASP A 665 14.60 -21.04 -32.11
N ALA A 666 13.42 -20.80 -32.68
CA ALA A 666 12.36 -20.01 -32.01
C ALA A 666 11.78 -20.71 -30.77
N ASP A 667 11.63 -22.04 -30.86
CA ASP A 667 11.17 -22.83 -29.70
C ASP A 667 12.22 -22.81 -28.58
N ARG A 668 13.50 -22.98 -28.93
CA ARG A 668 14.58 -22.86 -27.93
C ARG A 668 14.69 -21.47 -27.33
N TRP A 669 14.59 -20.43 -28.15
CA TRP A 669 14.62 -19.05 -27.73
C TRP A 669 13.53 -18.71 -26.69
N ILE A 670 12.26 -19.04 -26.99
CA ILE A 670 11.16 -18.67 -26.09
C ILE A 670 11.19 -19.46 -24.79
N LEU A 671 11.67 -20.73 -24.79
CA LEU A 671 11.84 -21.51 -23.58
C LEU A 671 12.96 -20.95 -22.69
N ASP A 672 14.11 -20.56 -23.29
CA ASP A 672 15.22 -19.94 -22.59
C ASP A 672 14.81 -18.57 -22.00
N ARG A 673 14.02 -17.79 -22.75
CA ARG A 673 13.44 -16.53 -22.25
C ARG A 673 12.46 -16.76 -21.11
N ALA A 674 11.63 -17.78 -21.18
CA ALA A 674 10.71 -18.16 -20.10
C ALA A 674 11.45 -18.51 -18.81
N GLU A 675 12.60 -19.19 -18.90
CA GLU A 675 13.48 -19.50 -17.77
C GLU A 675 14.07 -18.23 -17.15
N GLU A 676 14.68 -17.36 -17.99
CA GLU A 676 15.26 -16.10 -17.52
C GLU A 676 14.22 -15.21 -16.83
N VAL A 677 13.03 -15.10 -17.42
CA VAL A 677 11.93 -14.31 -16.86
C VAL A 677 11.44 -14.92 -15.54
N SER A 678 11.27 -16.25 -15.48
CA SER A 678 10.85 -16.95 -14.27
C SER A 678 11.82 -16.71 -13.10
N ALA A 679 13.14 -16.88 -13.37
CA ALA A 679 14.18 -16.64 -12.37
C ALA A 679 14.25 -15.16 -11.92
N ALA A 680 14.09 -14.22 -12.85
CA ALA A 680 14.11 -12.80 -12.53
C ALA A 680 12.86 -12.36 -11.75
N VAL A 681 11.69 -12.88 -12.09
CA VAL A 681 10.44 -12.64 -11.34
C VAL A 681 10.56 -13.15 -9.92
N ASP A 682 11.13 -14.33 -9.72
CA ASP A 682 11.39 -14.88 -8.39
C ASP A 682 12.28 -13.97 -7.57
N ALA A 683 13.42 -13.54 -8.14
CA ALA A 683 14.34 -12.62 -7.47
C ALA A 683 13.69 -11.29 -7.13
N TYR A 684 12.89 -10.72 -8.03
CA TYR A 684 12.18 -9.48 -7.79
C TYR A 684 11.12 -9.59 -6.69
N LEU A 685 10.35 -10.69 -6.65
CA LEU A 685 9.33 -10.89 -5.63
C LEU A 685 9.94 -11.25 -4.26
N ASP A 686 11.11 -11.90 -4.22
CA ASP A 686 11.84 -12.12 -2.98
C ASP A 686 12.41 -10.81 -2.39
N ASP A 687 12.70 -9.81 -3.25
CA ASP A 687 13.14 -8.46 -2.87
C ASP A 687 11.99 -7.44 -2.86
N TYR A 688 10.75 -7.89 -2.86
CA TYR A 688 9.53 -7.03 -2.83
C TYR A 688 9.45 -6.00 -3.98
N GLN A 689 10.09 -6.26 -5.14
CA GLN A 689 10.09 -5.39 -6.32
C GLN A 689 8.89 -5.69 -7.23
N PHE A 690 7.68 -5.51 -6.74
CA PHE A 690 6.43 -5.87 -7.45
C PHE A 690 6.32 -5.21 -8.81
N ALA A 691 6.65 -3.91 -8.92
CA ALA A 691 6.59 -3.19 -10.19
C ALA A 691 7.49 -3.84 -11.24
N LYS A 692 8.74 -4.19 -10.89
CA LYS A 692 9.69 -4.81 -11.80
C LYS A 692 9.26 -6.21 -12.25
N ALA A 693 8.74 -7.00 -11.32
CA ALA A 693 8.23 -8.34 -11.62
C ALA A 693 7.07 -8.27 -12.61
N ASN A 694 6.07 -7.43 -12.37
CA ASN A 694 4.88 -7.30 -13.22
C ASN A 694 5.19 -6.63 -14.56
N GLU A 695 6.12 -5.68 -14.61
CA GLU A 695 6.59 -5.06 -15.85
C GLU A 695 7.31 -6.07 -16.75
N LEU A 696 8.20 -6.87 -16.16
CA LEU A 696 8.90 -7.93 -16.89
C LEU A 696 7.92 -8.98 -17.45
N LEU A 697 6.94 -9.41 -16.63
CA LEU A 697 5.89 -10.35 -17.07
C LEU A 697 5.03 -9.77 -18.19
N TYR A 698 4.69 -8.49 -18.08
CA TYR A 698 3.93 -7.80 -19.13
C TYR A 698 4.69 -7.82 -20.46
N HIS A 699 5.95 -7.42 -20.47
CA HIS A 699 6.77 -7.38 -21.69
C HIS A 699 7.01 -8.77 -22.26
N PHE A 700 7.31 -9.75 -21.43
CA PHE A 700 7.47 -11.12 -21.90
C PHE A 700 6.19 -11.67 -22.55
N ALA A 701 5.06 -11.51 -21.86
CA ALA A 701 3.78 -12.04 -22.35
C ALA A 701 3.26 -11.27 -23.57
N TRP A 702 3.38 -9.92 -23.58
CA TRP A 702 2.85 -9.11 -24.67
C TRP A 702 3.78 -9.08 -25.87
N ASP A 703 5.02 -8.63 -25.64
CA ASP A 703 5.94 -8.33 -26.75
C ASP A 703 6.61 -9.59 -27.28
N GLU A 704 7.12 -10.49 -26.42
CA GLU A 704 7.88 -11.66 -26.85
C GLU A 704 6.95 -12.84 -27.21
N LEU A 705 6.05 -13.25 -26.29
CA LEU A 705 5.17 -14.38 -26.53
C LEU A 705 4.07 -14.07 -27.56
N CYS A 706 3.28 -12.99 -27.33
CA CYS A 706 2.12 -12.71 -28.18
C CYS A 706 2.47 -12.09 -29.53
N ASP A 707 3.37 -11.09 -29.54
CA ASP A 707 3.67 -10.34 -30.77
C ASP A 707 4.69 -11.05 -31.65
N TRP A 708 5.57 -11.87 -31.07
CA TRP A 708 6.59 -12.59 -31.82
C TRP A 708 6.39 -14.09 -31.84
N TYR A 709 6.51 -14.79 -30.71
CA TYR A 709 6.53 -16.25 -30.75
C TYR A 709 5.22 -16.84 -31.29
N LEU A 710 4.07 -16.28 -30.92
CA LEU A 710 2.77 -16.73 -31.44
C LEU A 710 2.66 -16.54 -32.97
N GLU A 711 3.21 -15.46 -33.51
CA GLU A 711 3.23 -15.24 -34.97
C GLU A 711 4.22 -16.21 -35.67
N ILE A 712 5.34 -16.53 -35.03
CA ILE A 712 6.30 -17.52 -35.51
C ILE A 712 5.63 -18.92 -35.48
N ALA A 713 5.00 -19.30 -34.40
CA ALA A 713 4.32 -20.59 -34.27
C ALA A 713 3.23 -20.81 -35.34
N LYS A 714 2.56 -19.75 -35.82
CA LYS A 714 1.61 -19.82 -36.94
C LYS A 714 2.26 -20.28 -38.23
N THR A 715 3.56 -20.10 -38.39
CA THR A 715 4.31 -20.54 -39.59
C THR A 715 4.82 -21.96 -39.44
N GLN A 716 5.11 -22.42 -38.22
CA GLN A 716 5.62 -23.74 -37.88
C GLN A 716 4.51 -24.80 -37.77
N ILE A 717 3.31 -24.38 -37.32
CA ILE A 717 2.14 -25.27 -37.20
C ILE A 717 1.41 -25.31 -38.55
N PRO A 718 1.49 -26.42 -39.33
CA PRO A 718 0.82 -26.49 -40.63
C PRO A 718 -0.69 -26.44 -40.48
N ARG A 719 -1.35 -25.80 -41.45
CA ARG A 719 -2.84 -25.75 -41.50
C ARG A 719 -3.47 -27.08 -41.91
N ASP A 720 -2.74 -27.80 -42.79
CA ASP A 720 -3.19 -29.08 -43.33
C ASP A 720 -2.06 -30.10 -43.11
N GLY A 721 -2.39 -31.18 -42.41
CA GLY A 721 -1.42 -32.24 -42.09
C GLY A 721 -0.68 -32.05 -40.77
N GLU A 722 0.14 -33.04 -40.45
CA GLU A 722 0.95 -33.08 -39.21
C GLU A 722 2.45 -33.05 -39.61
N SER A 723 3.24 -32.32 -38.87
CA SER A 723 4.69 -32.34 -38.93
C SER A 723 5.27 -32.50 -37.54
N GLU A 724 6.40 -33.15 -37.39
CA GLU A 724 7.11 -33.30 -36.11
C GLU A 724 7.43 -31.93 -35.49
N GLU A 725 7.89 -31.00 -36.30
CA GLU A 725 8.18 -29.63 -35.93
C GLU A 725 6.90 -28.93 -35.40
N GLY A 726 5.78 -29.02 -36.14
CA GLY A 726 4.52 -28.41 -35.70
C GLY A 726 3.99 -29.01 -34.41
N GLU A 727 4.10 -30.32 -34.19
CA GLU A 727 3.73 -30.98 -32.95
C GLU A 727 4.61 -30.54 -31.77
N ASN A 728 5.91 -30.38 -31.97
CA ASN A 728 6.84 -29.86 -30.97
C ASN A 728 6.51 -28.41 -30.62
N THR A 729 6.26 -27.56 -31.61
CA THR A 729 5.85 -26.16 -31.40
C THR A 729 4.53 -26.03 -30.60
N LYS A 730 3.56 -26.92 -30.81
CA LYS A 730 2.30 -26.97 -30.01
C LYS A 730 2.59 -27.26 -28.54
N VAL A 731 3.51 -28.17 -28.23
CA VAL A 731 3.92 -28.47 -26.86
C VAL A 731 4.66 -27.27 -26.24
N VAL A 732 5.61 -26.69 -26.98
CA VAL A 732 6.37 -25.51 -26.47
C VAL A 732 5.42 -24.34 -26.19
N LEU A 733 4.51 -24.03 -27.11
CA LEU A 733 3.52 -22.98 -26.93
C LEU A 733 2.63 -23.23 -25.69
N GLY A 734 2.19 -24.47 -25.50
CA GLY A 734 1.40 -24.85 -24.31
C GLY A 734 2.20 -24.71 -23.01
N ARG A 735 3.47 -25.11 -23.02
CA ARG A 735 4.36 -25.01 -21.85
C ARG A 735 4.67 -23.56 -21.47
N VAL A 736 4.99 -22.71 -22.44
CA VAL A 736 5.28 -21.29 -22.18
C VAL A 736 4.03 -20.59 -21.65
N LEU A 737 2.84 -20.90 -22.20
CA LEU A 737 1.57 -20.37 -21.65
C LEU A 737 1.30 -20.87 -20.23
N ASP A 738 1.56 -22.14 -19.92
CA ASP A 738 1.43 -22.69 -18.57
C ASP A 738 2.31 -21.90 -17.58
N VAL A 739 3.57 -21.67 -17.93
CA VAL A 739 4.51 -20.90 -17.11
C VAL A 739 4.01 -19.46 -16.91
N VAL A 740 3.63 -18.76 -17.99
CA VAL A 740 3.14 -17.37 -17.92
C VAL A 740 1.89 -17.25 -17.05
N LEU A 741 0.94 -18.17 -17.20
CA LEU A 741 -0.30 -18.16 -16.43
C LEU A 741 -0.04 -18.40 -14.93
N ARG A 742 0.90 -19.30 -14.59
CA ARG A 742 1.29 -19.55 -13.19
C ARG A 742 2.04 -18.36 -12.59
N LEU A 743 2.94 -17.72 -13.34
CA LEU A 743 3.68 -16.54 -12.89
C LEU A 743 2.77 -15.31 -12.70
N LEU A 744 1.75 -15.15 -13.54
CA LEU A 744 0.76 -14.04 -13.44
C LEU A 744 -0.33 -14.30 -12.39
N HIS A 745 -0.57 -15.56 -11.99
CA HIS A 745 -1.66 -15.91 -11.08
C HIS A 745 -1.66 -15.13 -9.76
N PRO A 746 -0.53 -14.87 -9.10
CA PRO A 746 -0.51 -14.05 -7.90
C PRO A 746 -1.16 -12.67 -8.06
N THR A 747 -0.99 -12.05 -9.21
CA THR A 747 -1.48 -10.69 -9.48
C THR A 747 -2.81 -10.68 -10.24
N MET A 748 -3.04 -11.62 -11.15
CA MET A 748 -4.23 -11.73 -12.00
C MET A 748 -4.93 -13.09 -11.81
N PRO A 749 -5.48 -13.36 -10.61
CA PRO A 749 -5.92 -14.71 -10.25
C PRO A 749 -7.11 -15.23 -11.07
N PHE A 750 -8.04 -14.37 -11.48
CA PHE A 750 -9.29 -14.83 -12.10
C PHE A 750 -9.12 -15.29 -13.54
N ILE A 751 -8.53 -14.46 -14.38
CA ILE A 751 -8.31 -14.81 -15.79
C ILE A 751 -7.34 -15.98 -15.92
N THR A 752 -6.29 -16.01 -15.09
CA THR A 752 -5.31 -17.10 -15.13
C THR A 752 -5.92 -18.42 -14.71
N GLU A 753 -6.84 -18.44 -13.75
CA GLU A 753 -7.60 -19.63 -13.37
C GLU A 753 -8.38 -20.20 -14.56
N VAL A 754 -9.16 -19.34 -15.24
CA VAL A 754 -9.99 -19.75 -16.39
C VAL A 754 -9.11 -20.29 -17.53
N LEU A 755 -8.04 -19.57 -17.87
CA LEU A 755 -7.18 -19.94 -18.99
C LEU A 755 -6.35 -21.18 -18.70
N TRP A 756 -5.83 -21.30 -17.48
CA TRP A 756 -4.99 -22.42 -17.08
C TRP A 756 -5.81 -23.73 -16.98
N LYS A 757 -7.03 -23.68 -16.43
CA LYS A 757 -7.95 -24.81 -16.43
C LYS A 757 -8.26 -25.28 -17.86
N ALA A 758 -8.53 -24.36 -18.78
CA ALA A 758 -8.77 -24.67 -20.18
C ALA A 758 -7.53 -25.28 -20.85
N LEU A 759 -6.33 -24.81 -20.53
CA LEU A 759 -5.06 -25.27 -21.11
C LEU A 759 -4.67 -26.65 -20.58
N THR A 760 -4.75 -26.88 -19.28
CA THR A 760 -4.24 -28.09 -18.63
C THR A 760 -5.31 -29.15 -18.36
N GLY A 761 -6.56 -28.74 -18.17
CA GLY A 761 -7.64 -29.61 -17.67
C GLY A 761 -7.52 -29.96 -16.18
N ALA A 762 -6.60 -29.30 -15.45
CA ALA A 762 -6.44 -29.45 -14.02
C ALA A 762 -7.49 -28.64 -13.24
N GLU A 763 -7.64 -28.92 -11.94
CA GLU A 763 -8.73 -28.40 -11.12
C GLU A 763 -8.58 -26.89 -10.82
N THR A 764 -7.39 -26.44 -10.44
CA THR A 764 -7.10 -25.04 -10.09
C THR A 764 -5.62 -24.71 -10.24
N VAL A 765 -5.33 -23.48 -10.70
CA VAL A 765 -3.97 -22.94 -10.70
C VAL A 765 -3.56 -22.45 -9.31
N THR A 766 -4.50 -22.13 -8.43
CA THR A 766 -4.26 -21.64 -7.06
C THR A 766 -3.36 -22.57 -6.24
N LEU A 767 -3.46 -23.88 -6.48
CA LEU A 767 -2.64 -24.91 -5.81
C LEU A 767 -1.60 -25.56 -6.74
N ALA A 768 -1.47 -25.08 -7.98
CA ALA A 768 -0.44 -25.56 -8.89
C ALA A 768 0.96 -25.21 -8.37
N PRO A 769 1.98 -26.07 -8.59
CA PRO A 769 3.33 -25.73 -8.19
C PRO A 769 3.85 -24.47 -8.90
N TRP A 770 4.62 -23.67 -8.17
CA TRP A 770 5.32 -22.53 -8.77
C TRP A 770 6.27 -23.02 -9.89
N PRO A 771 6.38 -22.30 -11.02
CA PRO A 771 7.25 -22.75 -12.12
C PRO A 771 8.71 -22.95 -11.70
N THR A 772 9.32 -23.99 -12.23
CA THR A 772 10.74 -24.31 -12.04
C THR A 772 11.46 -24.41 -13.38
N ALA A 773 12.79 -24.47 -13.37
CA ALA A 773 13.58 -24.67 -14.57
C ALA A 773 13.17 -25.94 -15.37
N ALA A 774 12.61 -26.95 -14.70
CA ALA A 774 12.09 -28.13 -15.37
C ALA A 774 10.81 -27.86 -16.18
N ASP A 775 10.05 -26.85 -15.80
CA ASP A 775 8.82 -26.43 -16.50
C ASP A 775 9.09 -25.51 -17.70
N THR A 776 10.21 -24.79 -17.68
CA THR A 776 10.62 -23.81 -18.68
C THR A 776 11.47 -24.44 -19.78
N ASN A 777 12.80 -24.45 -19.67
CA ASN A 777 13.73 -24.99 -20.68
C ASN A 777 14.24 -26.40 -20.38
N GLY A 778 13.67 -27.09 -19.42
CA GLY A 778 14.10 -28.42 -18.97
C GLY A 778 15.41 -28.43 -18.18
N GLY A 779 15.81 -27.26 -17.64
CA GLY A 779 17.11 -27.08 -16.97
C GLY A 779 18.32 -27.08 -17.89
N ALA A 780 18.11 -26.87 -19.19
CA ALA A 780 19.18 -26.78 -20.17
C ALA A 780 19.90 -25.43 -20.11
N ALA A 781 21.14 -25.39 -20.53
CA ALA A 781 21.83 -24.13 -20.74
C ALA A 781 21.20 -23.35 -21.90
N THR A 782 21.20 -22.03 -21.82
CA THR A 782 20.72 -21.12 -22.87
C THR A 782 21.45 -21.37 -24.19
N ASP A 783 20.70 -21.47 -25.29
CA ASP A 783 21.26 -21.57 -26.64
C ASP A 783 21.48 -20.15 -27.21
N GLU A 784 22.66 -19.59 -26.92
CA GLU A 784 23.02 -18.23 -27.34
C GLU A 784 23.03 -18.06 -28.85
N GLN A 785 23.23 -19.15 -29.61
CA GLN A 785 23.25 -19.09 -31.08
C GLN A 785 21.81 -19.01 -31.61
N ALA A 786 20.92 -19.87 -31.14
CA ALA A 786 19.51 -19.81 -31.49
C ALA A 786 18.93 -18.45 -31.12
N ARG A 787 19.26 -17.97 -29.92
CA ARG A 787 18.83 -16.64 -29.42
C ARG A 787 19.27 -15.54 -30.38
N ALA A 788 20.56 -15.46 -30.69
CA ALA A 788 21.09 -14.41 -31.58
C ALA A 788 20.42 -14.45 -32.97
N ARG A 789 20.18 -15.65 -33.54
CA ARG A 789 19.51 -15.79 -34.83
C ARG A 789 18.07 -15.32 -34.79
N VAL A 790 17.32 -15.67 -33.75
CA VAL A 790 15.91 -15.25 -33.60
C VAL A 790 15.81 -13.75 -33.37
N GLU A 791 16.64 -13.17 -32.51
CA GLU A 791 16.66 -11.72 -32.26
C GLU A 791 17.04 -10.93 -33.51
N ASP A 792 18.03 -11.41 -34.30
CA ASP A 792 18.37 -10.81 -35.60
C ASP A 792 17.22 -10.95 -36.61
N ALA A 793 16.56 -12.10 -36.67
CA ALA A 793 15.37 -12.28 -37.52
C ALA A 793 14.25 -11.33 -37.15
N ILE A 794 13.94 -11.16 -35.84
CA ILE A 794 12.95 -10.21 -35.32
C ILE A 794 13.30 -8.79 -35.73
N LYS A 795 14.58 -8.40 -35.58
CA LYS A 795 15.09 -7.09 -36.00
C LYS A 795 14.94 -6.89 -37.51
N LEU A 796 15.35 -7.86 -38.30
CA LEU A 796 15.22 -7.82 -39.76
C LEU A 796 13.76 -7.69 -40.20
N ILE A 797 12.85 -8.45 -39.61
CA ILE A 797 11.41 -8.37 -39.90
C ILE A 797 10.86 -6.98 -39.56
N THR A 798 11.26 -6.43 -38.41
CA THR A 798 10.81 -5.10 -37.95
C THR A 798 11.28 -4.01 -38.90
N GLU A 799 12.56 -4.03 -39.28
CA GLU A 799 13.13 -3.07 -40.23
C GLU A 799 12.54 -3.23 -41.65
N LEU A 800 12.32 -4.47 -42.10
CA LEU A 800 11.65 -4.72 -43.38
C LEU A 800 10.22 -4.20 -43.37
N ARG A 801 9.47 -4.38 -42.30
CA ARG A 801 8.09 -3.84 -42.18
C ARG A 801 8.11 -2.32 -42.20
N ARG A 802 9.03 -1.68 -41.46
CA ARG A 802 9.23 -0.23 -41.47
C ARG A 802 9.61 0.26 -42.86
N PHE A 803 10.63 -0.36 -43.50
CA PHE A 803 11.11 0.01 -44.84
C PHE A 803 10.00 -0.13 -45.91
N ARG A 804 9.18 -1.19 -45.84
CA ARG A 804 8.02 -1.34 -46.73
C ARG A 804 6.99 -0.25 -46.51
N ALA A 805 6.70 0.10 -45.28
CA ALA A 805 5.75 1.21 -44.93
C ALA A 805 6.30 2.54 -45.46
N ASP A 806 7.58 2.80 -45.25
CA ASP A 806 8.28 3.99 -45.80
C ASP A 806 8.24 4.06 -47.32
N GLN A 807 8.18 2.88 -47.99
CA GLN A 807 7.99 2.81 -49.41
C GLN A 807 6.54 2.86 -49.89
N GLY A 808 5.56 3.14 -48.95
CA GLY A 808 4.13 3.22 -49.29
C GLY A 808 3.47 1.86 -49.61
N VAL A 809 4.12 0.73 -49.31
CA VAL A 809 3.54 -0.60 -49.51
C VAL A 809 2.51 -0.90 -48.46
N LYS A 810 1.29 -1.27 -48.88
CA LYS A 810 0.21 -1.62 -47.94
C LYS A 810 0.60 -2.85 -47.12
N PRO A 811 0.20 -2.92 -45.83
CA PRO A 811 0.54 -4.05 -44.95
C PRO A 811 0.18 -5.44 -45.54
N SER A 812 -0.91 -5.54 -46.32
CA SER A 812 -1.40 -6.78 -46.90
C SER A 812 -0.68 -7.21 -48.18
N GLN A 813 0.03 -6.31 -48.87
CA GLN A 813 0.75 -6.61 -50.11
C GLN A 813 2.05 -7.34 -49.83
N LYS A 814 2.45 -8.16 -50.74
CA LYS A 814 3.78 -8.78 -50.78
C LYS A 814 4.63 -8.10 -51.87
N VAL A 815 5.93 -7.95 -51.59
CA VAL A 815 6.89 -7.34 -52.55
C VAL A 815 8.14 -8.20 -52.65
N PRO A 816 8.75 -8.34 -53.83
CA PRO A 816 10.04 -9.02 -53.98
C PRO A 816 11.14 -8.28 -53.19
N ALA A 817 11.97 -9.04 -52.45
CA ALA A 817 13.09 -8.52 -51.69
C ALA A 817 14.35 -9.38 -51.93
N ARG A 818 15.46 -8.71 -52.18
CA ARG A 818 16.78 -9.33 -52.17
C ARG A 818 17.43 -9.10 -50.82
N VAL A 819 17.73 -10.19 -50.14
CA VAL A 819 18.37 -10.23 -48.80
C VAL A 819 19.35 -11.40 -48.80
N ASP A 820 20.57 -11.18 -48.35
CA ASP A 820 21.58 -12.25 -48.17
C ASP A 820 21.47 -12.86 -46.78
N PHE A 821 20.56 -13.81 -46.61
CA PHE A 821 20.32 -14.50 -45.36
C PHE A 821 21.50 -15.33 -44.88
N ALA A 822 22.33 -15.83 -45.83
CA ALA A 822 23.45 -16.69 -45.50
C ALA A 822 24.58 -15.92 -44.79
N SER A 823 24.86 -14.71 -45.21
CA SER A 823 25.90 -13.87 -44.58
C SER A 823 25.54 -13.48 -43.14
N ALA A 824 24.25 -13.43 -42.80
CA ALA A 824 23.76 -13.13 -41.46
C ALA A 824 23.50 -14.37 -40.59
N ASP A 825 23.82 -15.58 -41.06
CA ASP A 825 23.50 -16.85 -40.37
C ASP A 825 21.98 -17.05 -40.15
N LEU A 826 21.18 -16.55 -41.11
CA LEU A 826 19.70 -16.61 -41.05
C LEU A 826 19.10 -17.49 -42.15
N ALA A 827 19.91 -18.29 -42.83
CA ALA A 827 19.44 -19.10 -43.97
C ALA A 827 18.28 -20.05 -43.59
N GLU A 828 18.33 -20.65 -42.41
CA GLU A 828 17.27 -21.53 -41.90
C GLU A 828 15.99 -20.77 -41.55
N LEU A 829 16.08 -19.48 -41.31
CA LEU A 829 14.96 -18.59 -40.95
C LEU A 829 14.46 -17.76 -42.14
N GLU A 830 15.00 -17.98 -43.37
CA GLU A 830 14.60 -17.21 -44.56
C GLU A 830 13.10 -17.26 -44.81
N ASP A 831 12.50 -18.44 -44.82
CA ASP A 831 11.07 -18.59 -45.10
C ASP A 831 10.18 -17.94 -44.00
N LEU A 832 10.59 -18.05 -42.73
CA LEU A 832 9.97 -17.38 -41.61
C LEU A 832 9.98 -15.84 -41.79
N VAL A 833 11.16 -15.27 -42.02
CA VAL A 833 11.35 -13.84 -42.22
C VAL A 833 10.49 -13.35 -43.38
N ARG A 834 10.57 -14.04 -44.53
CA ARG A 834 9.80 -13.66 -45.73
C ARG A 834 8.30 -13.69 -45.48
N GLN A 835 7.79 -14.72 -44.81
CA GLN A 835 6.39 -14.86 -44.54
C GLN A 835 5.88 -13.75 -43.60
N ILE A 836 6.57 -13.49 -42.49
CA ILE A 836 6.16 -12.54 -41.48
C ILE A 836 6.35 -11.08 -41.96
N ALA A 837 7.45 -10.78 -42.66
CA ALA A 837 7.73 -9.49 -43.26
C ALA A 837 6.89 -9.24 -44.53
N ARG A 838 6.22 -10.26 -45.07
CA ARG A 838 5.47 -10.20 -46.34
C ARG A 838 6.35 -9.75 -47.53
N VAL A 839 7.50 -10.38 -47.66
CA VAL A 839 8.39 -10.21 -48.80
C VAL A 839 8.57 -11.54 -49.57
N GLU A 840 8.71 -11.45 -50.86
CA GLU A 840 8.89 -12.64 -51.74
C GLU A 840 10.32 -12.78 -52.17
N ARG A 841 10.71 -13.99 -52.63
CA ARG A 841 12.00 -14.19 -53.28
C ARG A 841 12.05 -13.40 -54.59
N PRO A 842 13.20 -12.77 -54.92
CA PRO A 842 13.33 -12.04 -56.17
C PRO A 842 13.24 -12.98 -57.38
N GLY A 843 12.41 -12.60 -58.37
CA GLY A 843 12.31 -13.29 -59.66
C GLY A 843 13.46 -12.89 -60.60
N GLU A 844 13.46 -13.46 -61.83
CA GLU A 844 14.45 -13.12 -62.86
C GLU A 844 14.38 -11.63 -63.30
N ASP A 845 13.18 -11.03 -63.21
CA ASP A 845 12.91 -9.63 -63.58
C ASP A 845 13.07 -8.63 -62.41
N PHE A 846 13.73 -9.06 -61.31
CA PHE A 846 13.87 -8.22 -60.13
C PHE A 846 14.67 -6.95 -60.42
N SER A 847 14.07 -5.80 -60.22
CA SER A 847 14.67 -4.47 -60.31
C SER A 847 14.55 -3.72 -58.99
N ALA A 848 15.63 -3.46 -58.28
CA ALA A 848 15.59 -2.75 -57.00
C ALA A 848 15.07 -1.31 -57.22
N SER A 849 13.92 -1.00 -56.62
CA SER A 849 13.38 0.35 -56.58
C SER A 849 13.82 1.13 -55.36
N ALA A 850 14.21 0.43 -54.30
CA ALA A 850 14.71 1.02 -53.06
C ALA A 850 15.69 0.02 -52.39
N SER A 851 16.66 0.54 -51.63
CA SER A 851 17.59 -0.26 -50.83
C SER A 851 17.89 0.41 -49.50
N ILE A 852 18.21 -0.41 -48.51
CA ILE A 852 18.58 0.02 -47.14
C ILE A 852 19.67 -0.92 -46.62
N GLU A 853 20.67 -0.39 -45.93
CA GLU A 853 21.66 -1.15 -45.17
C GLU A 853 21.14 -1.40 -43.76
N MET A 854 21.13 -2.65 -43.31
CA MET A 854 20.69 -3.05 -41.98
C MET A 854 21.84 -3.74 -41.23
N ARG A 855 22.07 -3.30 -40.01
CA ARG A 855 23.10 -3.89 -39.15
C ARG A 855 22.51 -4.97 -38.27
N LEU A 856 22.94 -6.21 -38.42
CA LEU A 856 22.66 -7.35 -37.56
C LEU A 856 23.87 -7.73 -36.70
N SER A 857 23.72 -8.72 -35.82
CA SER A 857 24.82 -9.13 -34.92
C SER A 857 26.04 -9.63 -35.65
N LYS A 858 25.87 -10.40 -36.74
CA LYS A 858 26.94 -11.03 -37.51
C LYS A 858 27.29 -10.33 -38.81
N ALA A 859 26.43 -9.53 -39.40
CA ALA A 859 26.65 -8.91 -40.70
C ALA A 859 25.88 -7.60 -40.87
N ASN A 860 26.39 -6.74 -41.75
CA ASN A 860 25.60 -5.67 -42.35
C ASN A 860 24.94 -6.23 -43.61
N LEU A 861 23.64 -6.11 -43.75
CA LEU A 861 22.85 -6.59 -44.85
C LEU A 861 22.38 -5.44 -45.74
N ASP A 862 22.66 -5.56 -47.03
CA ASP A 862 22.00 -4.73 -48.06
C ASP A 862 20.66 -5.38 -48.42
N VAL A 863 19.59 -4.70 -48.09
CA VAL A 863 18.23 -5.13 -48.41
C VAL A 863 17.67 -4.27 -49.52
N ALA A 864 17.31 -4.89 -50.64
CA ALA A 864 16.70 -4.22 -51.77
C ALA A 864 15.26 -4.71 -51.99
N LEU A 865 14.33 -3.77 -52.21
CA LEU A 865 12.93 -4.03 -52.49
C LEU A 865 12.61 -3.65 -53.95
N ASP A 866 11.75 -4.44 -54.60
CA ASP A 866 11.10 -4.06 -55.83
C ASP A 866 9.67 -3.71 -55.54
N THR A 867 9.36 -2.40 -55.51
CA THR A 867 8.04 -1.86 -55.29
C THR A 867 7.35 -1.43 -56.58
N SER A 868 7.97 -1.69 -57.75
CA SER A 868 7.41 -1.36 -59.05
C SER A 868 6.05 -2.05 -59.24
N GLY A 869 5.03 -1.28 -59.52
CA GLY A 869 3.65 -1.76 -59.72
C GLY A 869 2.84 -2.02 -58.46
N THR A 870 3.39 -1.78 -57.29
CA THR A 870 2.69 -1.99 -55.98
C THR A 870 2.25 -0.71 -55.29
N VAL A 871 2.81 0.45 -55.66
CA VAL A 871 2.55 1.75 -55.09
C VAL A 871 1.68 2.56 -56.04
N ASP A 872 0.52 3.05 -55.56
CA ASP A 872 -0.25 4.04 -56.26
C ASP A 872 0.48 5.39 -56.09
N VAL A 873 1.32 5.71 -57.07
CA VAL A 873 2.18 6.92 -57.07
C VAL A 873 1.37 8.20 -56.82
N ALA A 874 0.15 8.29 -57.36
CA ALA A 874 -0.70 9.49 -57.20
C ALA A 874 -1.23 9.58 -55.75
N ALA A 875 -1.69 8.47 -55.19
CA ALA A 875 -2.16 8.41 -53.81
C ALA A 875 -1.00 8.65 -52.81
N GLU A 876 0.20 8.07 -53.06
CA GLU A 876 1.37 8.24 -52.22
C GLU A 876 1.90 9.68 -52.28
N ARG A 877 1.97 10.28 -53.45
CA ARG A 877 2.36 11.71 -53.62
C ARG A 877 1.43 12.60 -52.78
N LYS A 878 0.12 12.39 -52.89
CA LYS A 878 -0.87 13.14 -52.12
C LYS A 878 -0.74 12.99 -50.62
N ARG A 879 -0.38 11.76 -50.15
CA ARG A 879 -0.12 11.46 -48.73
C ARG A 879 1.11 12.22 -48.25
N LEU A 880 2.22 12.11 -48.98
CA LEU A 880 3.50 12.77 -48.64
C LEU A 880 3.36 14.31 -48.70
N GLU A 881 2.64 14.85 -49.65
CA GLU A 881 2.37 16.28 -49.71
C GLU A 881 1.59 16.79 -48.49
N LYS A 882 0.66 15.96 -47.97
CA LYS A 882 -0.07 16.29 -46.73
C LYS A 882 0.83 16.17 -45.47
N GLU A 883 1.71 15.19 -45.41
CA GLU A 883 2.71 15.03 -44.35
C GLU A 883 3.73 16.18 -44.38
N LEU A 884 4.22 16.54 -45.58
CA LEU A 884 5.11 17.69 -45.74
C LEU A 884 4.47 18.99 -45.26
N ALA A 885 3.22 19.21 -45.63
CA ALA A 885 2.46 20.39 -45.18
C ALA A 885 2.27 20.40 -43.64
N ALA A 886 2.11 19.23 -43.02
CA ALA A 886 2.00 19.08 -41.55
C ALA A 886 3.33 19.38 -40.87
N ALA A 887 4.44 18.80 -41.37
CA ALA A 887 5.78 19.04 -40.87
C ALA A 887 6.20 20.51 -41.00
N GLN A 888 5.90 21.15 -42.16
CA GLN A 888 6.15 22.57 -42.39
C GLN A 888 5.36 23.43 -41.39
N LYS A 889 4.08 23.13 -41.16
CA LYS A 889 3.24 23.86 -40.19
C LYS A 889 3.80 23.73 -38.76
N GLU A 890 4.32 22.57 -38.39
CA GLU A 890 4.94 22.36 -37.06
C GLU A 890 6.27 23.14 -36.97
N LEU A 891 7.08 23.17 -38.05
CA LEU A 891 8.29 24.01 -38.12
C LEU A 891 7.95 25.50 -37.97
N ASP A 892 6.94 25.96 -38.68
CA ASP A 892 6.49 27.37 -38.61
C ASP A 892 6.00 27.68 -37.18
N THR A 893 5.24 26.76 -36.55
CA THR A 893 4.66 26.96 -35.23
C THR A 893 5.75 26.97 -34.16
N THR A 894 6.70 26.04 -34.22
CA THR A 894 7.82 25.94 -33.26
C THR A 894 8.84 27.06 -33.50
N GLY A 895 9.13 27.40 -34.74
CA GLY A 895 10.01 28.48 -35.12
C GLY A 895 9.47 29.85 -34.66
N ALA A 896 8.17 30.10 -34.82
CA ALA A 896 7.53 31.32 -34.32
C ALA A 896 7.62 31.45 -32.78
N LYS A 897 7.50 30.36 -32.05
CA LYS A 897 7.67 30.35 -30.60
C LYS A 897 9.12 30.58 -30.18
N LEU A 898 10.07 29.95 -30.84
CA LEU A 898 11.50 30.11 -30.55
C LEU A 898 12.09 31.43 -31.03
N SER A 899 11.42 32.15 -31.94
CA SER A 899 11.78 33.50 -32.39
C SER A 899 11.11 34.60 -31.56
N ASN A 900 10.22 34.25 -30.62
CA ASN A 900 9.52 35.23 -29.78
C ASN A 900 10.34 35.50 -28.54
N GLU A 901 11.04 36.64 -28.49
CA GLU A 901 11.87 37.03 -27.36
C GLU A 901 11.09 37.12 -26.03
N GLN A 902 9.84 37.55 -26.07
CA GLN A 902 9.00 37.64 -24.88
C GLN A 902 8.59 36.27 -24.34
N PHE A 903 8.39 35.29 -25.24
CA PHE A 903 8.18 33.90 -24.85
C PHE A 903 9.43 33.29 -24.22
N LEU A 904 10.60 33.47 -24.84
CA LEU A 904 11.89 32.94 -24.34
C LEU A 904 12.26 33.53 -22.98
N ALA A 905 11.93 34.79 -22.73
CA ALA A 905 12.21 35.45 -21.45
C ALA A 905 11.32 34.99 -20.28
N ASN A 906 10.10 34.48 -20.58
CA ASN A 906 9.09 34.15 -19.56
C ASN A 906 8.80 32.63 -19.43
N ALA A 907 9.19 31.81 -20.41
CA ALA A 907 8.93 30.37 -20.36
C ALA A 907 9.99 29.62 -19.57
N PRO A 908 9.60 28.62 -18.75
CA PRO A 908 10.57 27.74 -18.09
C PRO A 908 11.49 27.04 -19.11
N GLU A 909 12.78 26.88 -18.75
CA GLU A 909 13.80 26.28 -19.62
C GLU A 909 13.37 24.92 -20.19
N ALA A 910 12.76 24.05 -19.34
CA ALA A 910 12.26 22.75 -19.77
C ALA A 910 11.15 22.83 -20.86
N VAL A 911 10.37 23.92 -20.90
CA VAL A 911 9.36 24.14 -21.95
C VAL A 911 10.03 24.57 -23.25
N VAL A 912 11.05 25.43 -23.15
CA VAL A 912 11.84 25.88 -24.32
C VAL A 912 12.57 24.69 -24.96
N ASP A 913 13.20 23.84 -24.17
CA ASP A 913 13.90 22.66 -24.66
C ASP A 913 12.94 21.65 -25.30
N LYS A 914 11.78 21.43 -24.72
CA LYS A 914 10.73 20.60 -25.33
C LYS A 914 10.29 21.12 -26.71
N ILE A 915 10.26 22.45 -26.89
CA ILE A 915 9.91 23.05 -28.20
C ILE A 915 11.08 22.91 -29.20
N LYS A 916 12.33 23.03 -28.74
CA LYS A 916 13.53 22.77 -29.59
C LYS A 916 13.55 21.32 -30.08
N VAL A 917 13.31 20.34 -29.19
CA VAL A 917 13.22 18.93 -29.58
C VAL A 917 12.11 18.72 -30.61
N ARG A 918 10.92 19.30 -30.41
CA ARG A 918 9.82 19.23 -31.38
C ARG A 918 10.19 19.86 -32.72
N GLN A 919 10.90 20.99 -32.73
CA GLN A 919 11.38 21.62 -33.96
C GLN A 919 12.37 20.71 -34.70
N GLN A 920 13.31 20.08 -33.96
CA GLN A 920 14.28 19.17 -34.57
C GLN A 920 13.59 17.96 -35.21
N VAL A 921 12.65 17.33 -34.49
CA VAL A 921 11.87 16.20 -35.02
C VAL A 921 11.08 16.60 -36.27
N ALA A 922 10.46 17.80 -36.25
CA ALA A 922 9.73 18.31 -37.42
C ALA A 922 10.67 18.61 -38.60
N GLN A 923 11.90 19.05 -38.33
CA GLN A 923 12.92 19.28 -39.37
C GLN A 923 13.37 17.98 -40.03
N GLU A 924 13.69 16.96 -39.21
CA GLU A 924 14.07 15.64 -39.71
C GLU A 924 12.93 15.00 -40.53
N GLU A 925 11.67 15.16 -40.07
CA GLU A 925 10.50 14.68 -40.80
C GLU A 925 10.29 15.43 -42.13
N PHE A 926 10.45 16.77 -42.15
CA PHE A 926 10.38 17.58 -43.37
C PHE A 926 11.40 17.14 -44.38
N GLU A 927 12.67 16.97 -43.99
CA GLU A 927 13.77 16.52 -44.87
C GLU A 927 13.52 15.10 -45.39
N ARG A 928 13.07 14.19 -44.54
CA ARG A 928 12.70 12.85 -44.90
C ARG A 928 11.61 12.78 -45.95
N VAL A 929 10.52 13.52 -45.72
CA VAL A 929 9.37 13.53 -46.63
C VAL A 929 9.70 14.24 -47.95
N THR A 930 10.49 15.29 -47.90
CA THR A 930 10.98 15.99 -49.14
C THR A 930 11.83 15.05 -50.00
N ALA A 931 12.85 14.41 -49.40
CA ALA A 931 13.67 13.46 -50.14
C ALA A 931 12.85 12.31 -50.74
N ARG A 932 11.77 11.91 -50.06
CA ARG A 932 10.85 10.89 -50.53
C ARG A 932 9.97 11.35 -51.70
N LEU A 933 9.49 12.56 -51.67
CA LEU A 933 8.72 13.15 -52.78
C LEU A 933 9.58 13.27 -54.02
N ASP A 934 10.86 13.64 -53.88
CA ASP A 934 11.80 13.77 -54.99
C ASP A 934 12.17 12.43 -55.65
N GLN A 935 12.09 11.31 -54.87
CA GLN A 935 12.33 9.95 -55.36
C GLN A 935 11.11 9.31 -56.03
N LEU A 936 9.90 9.91 -55.90
CA LEU A 936 8.72 9.36 -56.54
C LEU A 936 8.75 9.66 -58.05
N PRO A 937 8.44 8.68 -58.90
CA PRO A 937 8.29 8.91 -60.35
C PRO A 937 7.31 10.03 -60.66
N GLU A 938 7.56 10.78 -61.74
CA GLU A 938 6.55 11.69 -62.27
C GLU A 938 5.31 10.88 -62.65
N ALA A 939 4.15 11.32 -62.21
CA ALA A 939 2.86 10.64 -62.38
C ALA A 939 2.37 10.63 -63.86
#